data_48d6183aabb21e6e1797298243fa4de5
#
_entry.id   48d6183aabb21e6e1797298243fa4de5
#
_cell.length_a   1.000
_cell.length_b   1.000
_cell.length_c   1.000
_cell.angle_alpha   90.00
_cell.angle_beta   90.00
_cell.angle_gamma   90.00
#
_symmetry.space_group_name_H-M   'P 1'
#
loop_
_entity.id
_entity.type
_entity.pdbx_description
1 polymer ?
#
loop_
_entity_poly.entity_id
_entity_poly.type
_entity_poly.pdbx_seq_one_letter_code
_entity_poly.pdbx_strand_id
1 'polypeptide(L)'
;MNTQFSRRRAWLMAGGATGLALTFALAGSAQAQTAAPAGQDTAQVEEVVVTGIRRGIEGAISLKKSSTSIVEAVSAEDIGKLPDVSIAESIARLPGLTAQRLDGRGQVISIRGLAPDFTTALLNGREQVSTGDNRGVEFDQYPSELLSAVVVYKTPDAGLIGQGLAGTADMRTVRPLAFGKRALAVGARYEWNDIGALNAGTKAHGNRLSVSYIDQFMDGKLGLALGYAHMESPYQAERWNSWGYPTDAAGNLVIGGAKPYVQSSMLKRDGFMGVLEFTPTDRFTSSLDAFYSKFKNHQIQRGIELPLVWGGVPLTNAKASDGMVVSGAFNGVKGVVRNDGNDRDATIKSLGWNNKLELGDAWTLSSDLSWSKVERTDQVVESYSGTGRSGVGATDNMTFTMDDNGKAIFTSTLNYADANLIKLTSPQGWGGDIITGGQDGYLNQPTIEDELKAARISIKRDLADGLSSVEAGFNYSERTKGLVNDEWFLRAKGSPASVAIPSSAIVGSTSLAFIGLGSMVSYDPFALIKSGAYDLVRNPNADVLVKSWDVEEKVAIGYLKANIDADLGGVPVTGNFGFQIVHTDQGSTALGASGTGTGVTRANLAGGKKYVDFLPSVNLRFALPNEQSLRFAIARTLARPRMDQMRASKTFTYDAVKAGNTNINFSPWSGTGGNPELEPWRADAYDVSYEKYFGRQAYVSLAAFYKDLKTYVYDQSVVFDFTGFPTGGNIEPATRQGLVTTPQNGKGGSVKGVEFAASMPGSLLTPILDGFGATFSASYTDSSIQPNPSDKTQTIPGLSKTVANLTVYYEKNGFSFRISDRYRSKFLGEVTGFGNGRNYRMVKGESVVDSQIGYTFNDGPMEGLSVLAQVNNLTDEPFTTYQNNDQRQVIDYQRYGRTYLIGLNYKF
;
A
#
# COMPACT_ATOMS: atom_id res chain seq x y z
N MET A 1 13.73 -0.13 -33.05
CA MET A 1 12.71 0.62 -33.84
C MET A 1 12.02 1.59 -32.91
N ASN A 2 12.79 2.53 -32.42
CA ASN A 2 12.37 3.53 -31.42
C ASN A 2 12.42 4.89 -32.11
N THR A 3 11.30 5.43 -32.60
CA THR A 3 11.14 6.87 -32.88
C THR A 3 9.80 7.24 -33.53
N GLN A 4 8.69 6.61 -33.17
CA GLN A 4 7.39 7.07 -33.72
C GLN A 4 6.26 7.31 -32.71
N PHE A 5 6.47 7.23 -31.41
CA PHE A 5 5.39 7.48 -30.44
C PHE A 5 5.38 8.87 -29.78
N SER A 6 6.32 9.75 -30.11
CA SER A 6 6.44 11.08 -29.45
C SER A 6 5.93 12.29 -30.26
N ARG A 7 5.22 12.11 -31.38
CA ARG A 7 4.82 13.26 -32.26
C ARG A 7 3.33 13.38 -32.57
N ARG A 8 2.42 12.95 -31.73
CA ARG A 8 0.97 13.22 -31.92
C ARG A 8 0.25 13.88 -30.73
N ARG A 9 0.96 14.55 -29.82
CA ARG A 9 0.33 15.28 -28.68
C ARG A 9 0.58 16.80 -28.68
N ALA A 10 0.87 17.41 -29.81
CA ALA A 10 1.14 18.86 -29.88
C ALA A 10 0.14 19.63 -30.75
N TRP A 11 -1.13 19.29 -30.76
CA TRP A 11 -2.17 20.14 -31.43
C TRP A 11 -3.53 19.83 -30.81
N LEU A 12 -3.85 20.41 -29.65
CA LEU A 12 -5.23 20.59 -29.14
C LEU A 12 -5.23 21.37 -27.80
N MET A 13 -4.47 22.47 -27.74
CA MET A 13 -4.56 23.44 -26.63
C MET A 13 -4.52 24.86 -27.22
N ALA A 14 -5.42 25.15 -28.13
CA ALA A 14 -5.71 26.53 -28.51
C ALA A 14 -7.14 26.56 -29.07
N GLY A 15 -8.07 26.98 -28.26
CA GLY A 15 -9.44 27.28 -28.75
C GLY A 15 -10.51 27.01 -27.69
N GLY A 16 -10.85 28.00 -26.89
CA GLY A 16 -12.03 27.91 -26.05
C GLY A 16 -12.07 28.77 -24.78
N ALA A 17 -11.61 30.01 -24.89
CA ALA A 17 -11.84 30.99 -23.82
C ALA A 17 -12.45 32.25 -24.45
N THR A 18 -13.74 32.20 -24.79
CA THR A 18 -14.53 33.43 -25.07
C THR A 18 -15.99 33.16 -24.72
N GLY A 19 -16.50 33.93 -23.80
CA GLY A 19 -17.90 34.35 -23.76
C GLY A 19 -18.81 33.61 -22.77
N LEU A 20 -18.87 34.06 -21.52
CA LEU A 20 -20.17 34.25 -20.84
C LEU A 20 -20.04 35.41 -19.82
N ALA A 21 -20.21 36.63 -20.36
CA ALA A 21 -20.53 37.78 -19.55
C ALA A 21 -22.06 37.80 -19.35
N LEU A 22 -22.53 37.48 -18.15
CA LEU A 22 -23.92 37.70 -17.76
C LEU A 22 -23.95 38.96 -16.88
N THR A 23 -24.46 40.01 -17.47
CA THR A 23 -24.89 41.24 -16.84
C THR A 23 -26.10 40.96 -15.97
N PHE A 24 -26.01 41.28 -14.66
CA PHE A 24 -27.17 41.51 -13.80
C PHE A 24 -27.11 42.95 -13.28
N ALA A 25 -28.15 43.70 -13.68
CA ALA A 25 -28.37 45.07 -13.24
C ALA A 25 -29.23 45.09 -11.98
N LEU A 26 -28.77 45.84 -11.00
CA LEU A 26 -29.40 46.64 -9.95
C LEU A 26 -30.92 46.58 -9.73
N ALA A 27 -31.30 46.33 -8.47
CA ALA A 27 -32.22 47.20 -7.77
C ALA A 27 -32.34 46.86 -6.27
N GLY A 28 -32.33 47.89 -5.42
CA GLY A 28 -33.06 47.88 -4.15
C GLY A 28 -32.25 47.89 -2.85
N SER A 29 -31.93 49.07 -2.38
CA SER A 29 -31.47 49.36 -1.01
C SER A 29 -32.58 49.14 0.03
N ALA A 30 -32.33 48.33 1.03
CA ALA A 30 -33.05 48.34 2.31
C ALA A 30 -32.02 48.30 3.46
N GLN A 31 -32.14 49.22 4.38
CA GLN A 31 -31.29 49.39 5.56
C GLN A 31 -31.47 48.20 6.52
N ALA A 32 -30.36 47.64 6.97
CA ALA A 32 -30.35 46.60 7.97
C ALA A 32 -29.99 47.15 9.33
N GLN A 33 -30.78 46.80 10.33
CA GLN A 33 -30.45 46.92 11.74
C GLN A 33 -29.35 45.91 12.10
N THR A 34 -28.37 46.40 12.84
CA THR A 34 -27.27 45.64 13.40
C THR A 34 -27.78 44.61 14.41
N ALA A 35 -27.70 43.35 14.08
CA ALA A 35 -27.73 42.24 15.05
C ALA A 35 -26.30 41.74 15.23
N ALA A 36 -25.91 41.44 16.49
CA ALA A 36 -24.59 40.94 16.85
C ALA A 36 -24.24 39.61 16.11
N PRO A 37 -22.96 39.35 15.79
CA PRO A 37 -22.57 38.19 15.05
C PRO A 37 -22.75 36.93 15.90
N ALA A 38 -23.67 36.04 15.46
CA ALA A 38 -23.73 34.67 15.92
C ALA A 38 -22.49 33.92 15.35
N GLY A 39 -21.75 33.28 16.23
CA GLY A 39 -20.49 32.64 15.92
C GLY A 39 -20.59 31.65 14.77
N GLN A 40 -19.75 31.85 13.78
CA GLN A 40 -19.48 30.87 12.75
C GLN A 40 -18.62 29.73 13.33
N ASP A 41 -19.21 28.58 13.54
CA ASP A 41 -18.46 27.33 13.64
C ASP A 41 -18.27 26.70 12.24
N THR A 42 -17.53 27.37 11.37
CA THR A 42 -16.55 26.59 10.62
C THR A 42 -15.53 26.19 11.68
N ALA A 43 -15.53 24.92 12.09
CA ALA A 43 -14.47 24.38 12.91
C ALA A 43 -13.14 24.46 12.09
N GLN A 44 -12.56 25.65 12.04
CA GLN A 44 -11.14 25.80 12.06
C GLN A 44 -10.76 25.16 13.39
N VAL A 45 -10.41 23.87 13.32
CA VAL A 45 -9.65 23.28 14.41
C VAL A 45 -8.48 24.23 14.58
N GLU A 46 -8.49 24.99 15.67
CA GLU A 46 -7.28 25.67 16.13
C GLU A 46 -6.22 24.59 16.09
N GLU A 47 -5.29 24.71 15.16
CA GLU A 47 -4.15 23.83 15.04
C GLU A 47 -3.27 24.16 16.24
N VAL A 48 -3.65 23.56 17.38
CA VAL A 48 -2.91 23.68 18.62
C VAL A 48 -1.51 23.21 18.33
N VAL A 49 -0.53 24.05 18.54
CA VAL A 49 0.89 23.66 18.49
C VAL A 49 1.10 22.59 19.54
N VAL A 50 1.08 21.34 19.08
CA VAL A 50 1.04 20.17 19.93
C VAL A 50 2.47 19.73 20.17
N THR A 51 2.87 19.68 21.43
CA THR A 51 4.11 19.02 21.85
C THR A 51 3.77 17.89 22.81
N GLY A 52 4.27 16.68 22.57
CA GLY A 52 4.13 15.52 23.44
C GLY A 52 2.95 14.60 23.12
N ILE A 53 2.99 13.40 23.70
CA ILE A 53 2.05 12.29 23.47
C ILE A 53 0.62 12.70 23.83
N ARG A 54 0.43 13.32 25.01
CA ARG A 54 -0.91 13.72 25.51
C ARG A 54 -1.60 14.69 24.58
N ARG A 55 -0.89 15.68 24.07
CA ARG A 55 -1.44 16.68 23.15
C ARG A 55 -1.78 16.09 21.77
N GLY A 56 -0.96 15.15 21.26
CA GLY A 56 -1.31 14.40 20.04
C GLY A 56 -2.62 13.65 20.19
N ILE A 57 -2.85 13.03 21.35
CA ILE A 57 -4.11 12.35 21.69
C ILE A 57 -5.26 13.37 21.79
N GLU A 58 -5.06 14.52 22.44
CA GLU A 58 -6.08 15.59 22.57
C GLU A 58 -6.47 16.16 21.20
N GLY A 59 -5.50 16.39 20.31
CA GLY A 59 -5.74 16.82 18.94
C GLY A 59 -6.58 15.80 18.15
N ALA A 60 -6.25 14.52 18.25
CA ALA A 60 -7.02 13.45 17.62
C ALA A 60 -8.46 13.35 18.16
N ILE A 61 -8.65 13.46 19.48
CA ILE A 61 -9.96 13.49 20.12
C ILE A 61 -10.78 14.70 19.64
N SER A 62 -10.17 15.88 19.55
CA SER A 62 -10.82 17.11 19.08
C SER A 62 -11.29 16.96 17.63
N LEU A 63 -10.45 16.42 16.74
CA LEU A 63 -10.83 16.12 15.36
C LEU A 63 -12.01 15.16 15.28
N LYS A 64 -11.99 14.08 16.07
CA LYS A 64 -13.09 13.10 16.13
C LYS A 64 -14.39 13.74 16.66
N LYS A 65 -14.30 14.51 17.74
CA LYS A 65 -15.45 15.15 18.41
C LYS A 65 -16.14 16.18 17.50
N SER A 66 -15.37 16.98 16.73
CA SER A 66 -15.89 18.02 15.84
C SER A 66 -16.43 17.51 14.51
N SER A 67 -16.02 16.34 14.03
CA SER A 67 -16.46 15.79 12.75
C SER A 67 -17.93 15.38 12.78
N THR A 68 -18.66 15.59 11.68
CA THR A 68 -20.03 15.09 11.48
C THR A 68 -20.02 13.63 11.01
N SER A 69 -19.10 13.27 10.12
CA SER A 69 -18.84 11.87 9.72
C SER A 69 -18.18 11.08 10.85
N ILE A 70 -18.30 9.75 10.82
CA ILE A 70 -17.55 8.87 11.72
C ILE A 70 -16.11 8.82 11.24
N VAL A 71 -15.20 9.37 12.02
CA VAL A 71 -13.76 9.45 11.69
C VAL A 71 -12.90 8.92 12.82
N GLU A 72 -11.69 8.52 12.45
CA GLU A 72 -10.57 8.35 13.36
C GLU A 72 -9.44 9.30 12.92
N ALA A 73 -8.60 9.73 13.85
CA ALA A 73 -7.52 10.64 13.53
C ALA A 73 -6.24 10.32 14.31
N VAL A 74 -5.12 10.61 13.68
CA VAL A 74 -3.80 10.72 14.32
C VAL A 74 -3.33 12.15 14.13
N SER A 75 -3.00 12.83 15.19
CA SER A 75 -2.43 14.18 15.17
C SER A 75 -0.96 14.13 15.53
N ALA A 76 -0.17 15.04 14.97
CA ALA A 76 1.24 15.17 15.29
C ALA A 76 1.45 15.51 16.77
N GLU A 77 2.43 14.87 17.42
CA GLU A 77 2.84 15.12 18.79
C GLU A 77 3.63 16.43 18.91
N ASP A 78 4.29 16.85 17.83
CA ASP A 78 4.98 18.13 17.65
C ASP A 78 5.09 18.45 16.17
N ILE A 79 5.61 19.60 15.78
CA ILE A 79 5.83 19.98 14.38
C ILE A 79 6.67 18.89 13.72
N GLY A 80 6.10 18.25 12.70
CA GLY A 80 6.78 17.20 11.95
C GLY A 80 7.05 15.92 12.75
N LYS A 81 6.22 15.58 13.75
CA LYS A 81 6.41 14.37 14.55
C LYS A 81 5.09 13.62 14.74
N LEU A 82 4.74 12.76 13.78
CA LEU A 82 3.74 11.73 14.03
C LEU A 82 4.23 10.69 15.05
N PRO A 83 3.33 9.96 15.72
CA PRO A 83 3.68 8.99 16.77
C PRO A 83 4.69 7.93 16.37
N ASP A 84 4.71 7.54 15.10
CA ASP A 84 5.54 6.45 14.57
C ASP A 84 6.43 6.92 13.41
N VAL A 85 7.38 6.05 13.04
CA VAL A 85 8.31 6.28 11.92
C VAL A 85 7.66 6.12 10.54
N SER A 86 6.47 5.55 10.49
CA SER A 86 5.65 5.36 9.27
C SER A 86 4.22 5.83 9.53
N ILE A 87 3.65 6.52 8.55
CA ILE A 87 2.24 6.95 8.57
C ILE A 87 1.31 5.74 8.72
N ALA A 88 1.58 4.65 7.98
CA ALA A 88 0.78 3.44 8.05
C ALA A 88 0.78 2.80 9.44
N GLU A 89 1.90 2.83 10.16
CA GLU A 89 2.00 2.33 11.53
C GLU A 89 1.25 3.22 12.52
N SER A 90 1.32 4.54 12.35
CA SER A 90 0.53 5.48 13.16
C SER A 90 -0.97 5.26 12.98
N ILE A 91 -1.43 5.08 11.74
CA ILE A 91 -2.84 4.80 11.43
C ILE A 91 -3.26 3.43 11.98
N ALA A 92 -2.39 2.43 11.95
CA ALA A 92 -2.68 1.07 12.43
C ALA A 92 -2.98 1.00 13.94
N ARG A 93 -2.73 2.06 14.72
CA ARG A 93 -3.14 2.16 16.13
C ARG A 93 -4.62 2.51 16.33
N LEU A 94 -5.28 2.97 15.27
CA LEU A 94 -6.68 3.39 15.32
C LEU A 94 -7.63 2.17 15.28
N PRO A 95 -8.84 2.28 15.86
CA PRO A 95 -9.82 1.19 15.89
C PRO A 95 -10.17 0.68 14.50
N GLY A 96 -10.08 -0.64 14.28
CA GLY A 96 -10.45 -1.27 13.02
C GLY A 96 -9.49 -1.03 11.86
N LEU A 97 -8.29 -0.50 12.12
CA LEU A 97 -7.27 -0.27 11.09
C LEU A 97 -6.05 -1.16 11.31
N THR A 98 -5.44 -1.59 10.20
CA THR A 98 -4.19 -2.36 10.20
C THR A 98 -3.27 -1.89 9.10
N ALA A 99 -1.96 -2.00 9.29
CA ALA A 99 -0.97 -1.84 8.23
C ALA A 99 -0.62 -3.21 7.65
N GLN A 100 -0.46 -3.28 6.34
CA GLN A 100 0.20 -4.42 5.71
C GLN A 100 1.68 -4.09 5.58
N ARG A 101 2.52 -5.06 5.99
CA ARG A 101 3.96 -4.89 6.00
C ARG A 101 4.60 -5.53 4.79
N LEU A 102 5.51 -4.81 4.20
CA LEU A 102 6.47 -5.32 3.22
C LEU A 102 7.86 -4.93 3.70
N ASP A 103 8.80 -5.88 3.70
CA ASP A 103 10.16 -5.67 4.19
C ASP A 103 10.17 -5.03 5.61
N GLY A 104 9.36 -5.59 6.54
CA GLY A 104 9.27 -5.16 7.93
C GLY A 104 8.62 -3.80 8.19
N ARG A 105 8.19 -3.06 7.13
CA ARG A 105 7.59 -1.72 7.25
C ARG A 105 6.12 -1.72 6.86
N GLY A 106 5.32 -0.95 7.59
CA GLY A 106 3.95 -0.67 7.18
C GLY A 106 3.91 0.20 5.93
N GLN A 107 3.41 -0.34 4.82
CA GLN A 107 3.32 0.38 3.53
C GLN A 107 1.90 0.84 3.23
N VAL A 108 0.96 -0.07 3.23
CA VAL A 108 -0.43 0.18 2.88
C VAL A 108 -1.34 -0.14 4.06
N ILE A 109 -2.53 0.45 4.08
CA ILE A 109 -3.48 0.31 5.18
C ILE A 109 -4.72 -0.48 4.75
N SER A 110 -5.25 -1.23 5.70
CA SER A 110 -6.57 -1.87 5.61
C SER A 110 -7.50 -1.23 6.64
N ILE A 111 -8.70 -0.85 6.22
CA ILE A 111 -9.74 -0.29 7.08
C ILE A 111 -10.84 -1.34 7.23
N ARG A 112 -11.20 -1.67 8.49
CA ARG A 112 -12.23 -2.69 8.80
C ARG A 112 -11.98 -4.04 8.12
N GLY A 113 -10.70 -4.39 8.00
CA GLY A 113 -10.27 -5.65 7.40
C GLY A 113 -10.37 -5.74 5.88
N LEU A 114 -10.86 -4.71 5.20
CA LEU A 114 -10.87 -4.68 3.73
C LEU A 114 -9.47 -4.39 3.19
N ALA A 115 -9.14 -4.98 2.05
CA ALA A 115 -7.84 -4.82 1.41
C ALA A 115 -7.54 -3.34 1.05
N PRO A 116 -6.26 -2.97 0.89
CA PRO A 116 -5.86 -1.58 0.62
C PRO A 116 -6.49 -0.95 -0.61
N ASP A 117 -6.80 -1.74 -1.65
CA ASP A 117 -7.44 -1.27 -2.87
C ASP A 117 -8.88 -0.75 -2.65
N PHE A 118 -9.49 -1.05 -1.49
CA PHE A 118 -10.79 -0.51 -1.09
C PHE A 118 -10.70 0.82 -0.33
N THR A 119 -9.48 1.31 -0.10
CA THR A 119 -9.18 2.54 0.63
C THR A 119 -8.63 3.59 -0.33
N THR A 120 -9.14 4.81 -0.27
CA THR A 120 -8.59 5.94 -1.01
C THR A 120 -7.66 6.75 -0.09
N ALA A 121 -6.51 7.18 -0.60
CA ALA A 121 -5.62 8.09 0.10
C ALA A 121 -5.65 9.48 -0.52
N LEU A 122 -5.77 10.49 0.33
CA LEU A 122 -5.78 11.89 -0.04
C LEU A 122 -4.57 12.61 0.59
N LEU A 123 -4.12 13.68 -0.06
CA LEU A 123 -3.24 14.70 0.52
C LEU A 123 -3.96 16.05 0.44
N ASN A 124 -4.29 16.61 1.60
CA ASN A 124 -5.09 17.85 1.70
C ASN A 124 -6.40 17.77 0.89
N GLY A 125 -7.13 16.65 0.99
CA GLY A 125 -8.39 16.42 0.30
C GLY A 125 -8.30 16.05 -1.19
N ARG A 126 -7.09 15.83 -1.75
CA ARG A 126 -6.83 15.52 -3.16
C ARG A 126 -6.32 14.08 -3.32
N GLU A 127 -6.95 13.30 -4.20
CA GLU A 127 -6.58 11.90 -4.46
C GLU A 127 -5.13 11.81 -4.94
N GLN A 128 -4.41 10.80 -4.47
CA GLN A 128 -3.01 10.56 -4.79
C GLN A 128 -2.84 9.33 -5.70
N VAL A 129 -1.79 9.37 -6.51
CA VAL A 129 -1.33 8.24 -7.33
C VAL A 129 -0.48 7.26 -6.51
N SER A 130 -0.26 6.03 -7.02
CA SER A 130 0.49 5.00 -6.31
C SER A 130 1.69 4.51 -7.10
N THR A 131 2.76 4.10 -6.39
CA THR A 131 3.96 3.48 -6.99
C THR A 131 3.75 2.01 -7.31
N GLY A 132 2.73 1.35 -6.76
CA GLY A 132 2.33 -0.02 -7.08
C GLY A 132 1.60 -0.13 -8.41
N ASP A 133 1.29 -1.34 -8.82
CA ASP A 133 0.53 -1.66 -10.04
C ASP A 133 -0.99 -1.47 -9.86
N ASN A 134 -1.46 -1.09 -8.67
CA ASN A 134 -2.86 -0.85 -8.33
C ASN A 134 -3.13 0.57 -7.82
N ARG A 135 -4.24 0.72 -7.07
CA ARG A 135 -4.71 2.01 -6.52
C ARG A 135 -4.22 2.27 -5.10
N GLY A 136 -3.90 1.23 -4.35
CA GLY A 136 -3.46 1.35 -2.97
C GLY A 136 -2.21 2.20 -2.85
N VAL A 137 -2.29 3.31 -2.12
CA VAL A 137 -1.17 4.24 -1.93
C VAL A 137 -0.24 3.71 -0.86
N GLU A 138 1.04 3.71 -1.15
CA GLU A 138 2.09 3.34 -0.21
C GLU A 138 2.45 4.54 0.66
N PHE A 139 2.04 4.50 1.92
CA PHE A 139 2.22 5.60 2.88
C PHE A 139 3.68 5.81 3.32
N ASP A 140 4.57 4.83 3.12
CA ASP A 140 5.99 4.96 3.37
C ASP A 140 6.71 5.88 2.36
N GLN A 141 6.04 6.24 1.25
CA GLN A 141 6.51 7.23 0.29
C GLN A 141 6.36 8.68 0.80
N TYR A 142 5.51 8.91 1.78
CA TYR A 142 5.24 10.23 2.36
C TYR A 142 5.99 10.39 3.67
N PRO A 143 6.79 11.46 3.84
CA PRO A 143 7.48 11.72 5.09
C PRO A 143 6.48 12.01 6.22
N SER A 144 6.46 11.17 7.24
CA SER A 144 5.65 11.39 8.45
C SER A 144 6.03 12.68 9.17
N GLU A 145 7.28 13.10 8.98
CA GLU A 145 7.88 14.30 9.56
C GLU A 145 7.31 15.61 8.99
N LEU A 146 6.55 15.57 7.90
CA LEU A 146 6.01 16.75 7.21
C LEU A 146 4.49 16.89 7.31
N LEU A 147 3.83 15.98 8.04
CA LEU A 147 2.38 15.98 8.21
C LEU A 147 1.97 16.50 9.60
N SER A 148 0.85 17.21 9.66
CA SER A 148 0.22 17.68 10.91
C SER A 148 -0.79 16.66 11.45
N ALA A 149 -1.50 15.96 10.58
CA ALA A 149 -2.49 14.95 10.95
C ALA A 149 -2.78 13.97 9.82
N VAL A 150 -3.38 12.84 10.16
CA VAL A 150 -4.08 11.96 9.22
C VAL A 150 -5.48 11.70 9.74
N VAL A 151 -6.49 11.96 8.91
CA VAL A 151 -7.90 11.74 9.24
C VAL A 151 -8.43 10.60 8.39
N VAL A 152 -8.98 9.59 9.03
CA VAL A 152 -9.56 8.42 8.37
C VAL A 152 -11.08 8.50 8.45
N TYR A 153 -11.72 8.78 7.33
CA TYR A 153 -13.17 8.79 7.19
C TYR A 153 -13.69 7.36 7.03
N LYS A 154 -14.44 6.87 8.00
CA LYS A 154 -15.12 5.56 7.96
C LYS A 154 -16.49 5.66 7.28
N THR A 155 -17.10 6.85 7.31
CA THR A 155 -18.33 7.17 6.61
C THR A 155 -18.12 8.38 5.72
N PRO A 156 -18.53 8.34 4.43
CA PRO A 156 -18.39 9.47 3.52
C PRO A 156 -19.52 10.48 3.72
N ASP A 157 -19.29 11.70 3.27
CA ASP A 157 -20.33 12.66 2.94
C ASP A 157 -20.31 13.01 1.45
N ALA A 158 -21.34 13.66 0.93
CA ALA A 158 -21.45 13.97 -0.48
C ALA A 158 -20.35 14.94 -0.99
N GLY A 159 -19.72 15.72 -0.12
CA GLY A 159 -18.61 16.61 -0.46
C GLY A 159 -17.25 15.92 -0.48
N LEU A 160 -17.12 14.70 0.04
CA LEU A 160 -15.87 13.96 0.06
C LEU A 160 -15.58 13.35 -1.32
N ILE A 161 -14.66 13.94 -2.08
CA ILE A 161 -14.17 13.39 -3.34
C ILE A 161 -13.15 12.30 -3.03
N GLY A 162 -13.10 11.24 -3.85
CA GLY A 162 -12.22 10.08 -3.60
C GLY A 162 -12.74 9.17 -2.49
N GLN A 163 -14.04 8.88 -2.48
CA GLN A 163 -14.61 7.91 -1.55
C GLN A 163 -14.05 6.51 -1.79
N GLY A 164 -13.65 5.82 -0.71
CA GLY A 164 -13.31 4.40 -0.72
C GLY A 164 -14.43 3.56 -0.08
N LEU A 165 -14.63 2.34 -0.57
CA LEU A 165 -15.62 1.41 0.01
C LEU A 165 -15.27 1.05 1.47
N ALA A 166 -13.98 0.91 1.79
CA ALA A 166 -13.51 0.69 3.15
C ALA A 166 -13.52 1.98 3.98
N GLY A 167 -13.05 3.06 3.38
CA GLY A 167 -12.90 4.39 3.95
C GLY A 167 -11.88 5.22 3.17
N THR A 168 -11.64 6.43 3.63
CA THR A 168 -10.73 7.39 2.99
C THR A 168 -9.75 7.94 4.03
N ALA A 169 -8.44 7.84 3.75
CA ALA A 169 -7.39 8.40 4.59
C ALA A 169 -6.87 9.71 4.00
N ASP A 170 -7.04 10.82 4.71
CA ASP A 170 -6.62 12.16 4.31
C ASP A 170 -5.39 12.60 5.12
N MET A 171 -4.25 12.63 4.47
CA MET A 171 -2.99 13.18 4.99
C MET A 171 -3.06 14.70 4.93
N ARG A 172 -2.80 15.36 6.05
CA ARG A 172 -2.89 16.82 6.15
C ARG A 172 -1.54 17.44 6.47
N THR A 173 -1.21 18.48 5.73
CA THR A 173 -0.04 19.32 5.98
C THR A 173 -0.37 20.45 6.95
N VAL A 174 0.65 21.07 7.52
CA VAL A 174 0.47 22.28 8.34
C VAL A 174 -0.08 23.42 7.50
N ARG A 175 -1.03 24.17 8.05
CA ARG A 175 -1.57 25.41 7.46
C ARG A 175 -0.88 26.60 8.12
N PRO A 176 0.01 27.33 7.41
CA PRO A 176 0.87 28.31 8.04
C PRO A 176 0.14 29.54 8.62
N LEU A 177 -0.96 29.98 8.01
CA LEU A 177 -1.74 31.10 8.56
C LEU A 177 -2.48 30.67 9.84
N ALA A 178 -3.07 29.48 9.87
CA ALA A 178 -3.74 28.95 11.05
C ALA A 178 -2.75 28.62 12.17
N PHE A 179 -1.50 28.27 11.85
CA PHE A 179 -0.44 28.02 12.81
C PHE A 179 -0.06 29.29 13.60
N GLY A 180 -0.14 30.48 13.00
CA GLY A 180 -0.16 31.79 13.64
C GLY A 180 1.15 32.26 14.26
N LYS A 181 2.26 31.51 14.13
CA LYS A 181 3.57 31.91 14.66
C LYS A 181 4.73 31.36 13.83
N ARG A 182 5.89 32.01 13.91
CA ARG A 182 7.12 31.49 13.34
C ARG A 182 7.59 30.25 14.12
N ALA A 183 8.05 29.25 13.41
CA ALA A 183 8.67 28.07 13.99
C ALA A 183 9.70 27.46 13.03
N LEU A 184 10.80 26.99 13.59
CA LEU A 184 11.80 26.20 12.91
C LEU A 184 12.08 24.96 13.75
N ALA A 185 11.94 23.78 13.15
CA ALA A 185 12.29 22.52 13.80
C ALA A 185 13.32 21.76 12.98
N VAL A 186 14.33 21.20 13.65
CA VAL A 186 15.38 20.38 13.04
C VAL A 186 15.47 19.07 13.80
N GLY A 187 15.38 17.95 13.09
CA GLY A 187 15.47 16.60 13.67
C GLY A 187 16.59 15.80 13.03
N ALA A 188 17.30 15.00 13.84
CA ALA A 188 18.29 14.04 13.37
C ALA A 188 18.11 12.74 14.15
N ARG A 189 18.10 11.60 13.46
CA ARG A 189 17.99 10.27 14.08
C ARG A 189 19.00 9.33 13.44
N TYR A 190 19.59 8.45 14.27
CA TYR A 190 20.40 7.31 13.83
C TYR A 190 19.59 6.03 14.04
N GLU A 191 19.63 5.14 13.05
CA GLU A 191 18.85 3.91 13.02
C GLU A 191 19.77 2.71 12.81
N TRP A 192 19.52 1.59 13.52
CA TRP A 192 20.21 0.33 13.26
C TRP A 192 19.31 -0.88 13.53
N ASN A 193 19.60 -1.99 12.83
CA ASN A 193 18.92 -3.28 13.01
C ASN A 193 19.84 -4.22 13.82
N ASP A 194 19.27 -4.96 14.80
CA ASP A 194 20.04 -5.81 15.75
C ASP A 194 20.60 -7.09 15.13
N ILE A 195 20.01 -7.58 14.02
CA ILE A 195 20.54 -8.75 13.32
C ILE A 195 21.92 -8.45 12.70
N GLY A 196 22.22 -7.17 12.45
CA GLY A 196 23.44 -6.77 11.75
C GLY A 196 23.34 -6.96 10.23
N ALA A 197 24.42 -6.69 9.51
CA ALA A 197 24.48 -6.84 8.05
C ALA A 197 24.56 -8.33 7.67
N LEU A 198 23.46 -8.88 7.16
CA LEU A 198 23.38 -10.29 6.78
C LEU A 198 24.11 -10.58 5.46
N ASN A 199 24.01 -9.68 4.49
CA ASN A 199 24.67 -9.83 3.20
C ASN A 199 26.02 -9.11 3.17
N ALA A 200 27.05 -9.76 2.63
CA ALA A 200 28.33 -9.12 2.39
C ALA A 200 28.18 -7.87 1.51
N GLY A 201 28.85 -6.76 1.87
CA GLY A 201 28.78 -5.48 1.19
C GLY A 201 27.59 -4.60 1.56
N THR A 202 26.70 -5.00 2.47
CA THR A 202 25.56 -4.21 2.92
C THR A 202 25.78 -3.58 4.29
N LYS A 203 24.83 -2.71 4.70
CA LYS A 203 24.84 -2.02 6.01
C LYS A 203 23.54 -2.30 6.77
N ALA A 204 23.65 -2.37 8.09
CA ALA A 204 22.50 -2.51 9.00
C ALA A 204 22.22 -1.23 9.80
N HIS A 205 22.71 -0.08 9.35
CA HIS A 205 22.48 1.21 10.00
C HIS A 205 22.18 2.29 8.96
N GLY A 206 21.48 3.32 9.41
CA GLY A 206 21.09 4.46 8.58
C GLY A 206 20.83 5.71 9.41
N ASN A 207 20.24 6.71 8.79
CA ASN A 207 19.97 8.00 9.43
C ASN A 207 18.69 8.64 8.86
N ARG A 208 18.14 9.58 9.64
CA ARG A 208 17.02 10.41 9.22
C ARG A 208 17.30 11.85 9.61
N LEU A 209 17.02 12.76 8.72
CA LEU A 209 17.15 14.20 8.94
C LEU A 209 15.84 14.87 8.54
N SER A 210 15.39 15.85 9.30
CA SER A 210 14.22 16.65 8.95
C SER A 210 14.43 18.12 9.31
N VAL A 211 13.89 18.99 8.48
CA VAL A 211 13.84 20.45 8.72
C VAL A 211 12.46 20.93 8.33
N SER A 212 11.81 21.66 9.23
CA SER A 212 10.51 22.28 8.99
C SER A 212 10.57 23.74 9.37
N TYR A 213 10.11 24.62 8.49
CA TYR A 213 10.04 26.07 8.68
C TYR A 213 8.61 26.55 8.42
N ILE A 214 8.05 27.31 9.35
CA ILE A 214 6.73 27.93 9.24
C ILE A 214 6.88 29.40 9.61
N ASP A 215 6.30 30.30 8.81
CA ASP A 215 6.29 31.72 9.10
C ASP A 215 5.08 32.43 8.46
N GLN A 216 4.81 33.63 8.92
CA GLN A 216 3.79 34.52 8.40
C GLN A 216 4.41 35.87 8.07
N PHE A 217 3.95 36.47 6.98
CA PHE A 217 4.42 37.73 6.44
C PHE A 217 3.23 38.62 6.12
N MET A 218 3.49 39.90 5.84
CA MET A 218 2.48 40.88 5.42
C MET A 218 1.32 40.99 6.44
N ASP A 219 1.66 41.14 7.72
CA ASP A 219 0.70 41.22 8.83
C ASP A 219 -0.27 40.01 8.87
N GLY A 220 0.25 38.79 8.68
CA GLY A 220 -0.52 37.57 8.72
C GLY A 220 -1.33 37.27 7.46
N LYS A 221 -1.13 37.99 6.35
CA LYS A 221 -1.82 37.75 5.07
C LYS A 221 -1.15 36.74 4.19
N LEU A 222 0.14 36.50 4.38
CA LEU A 222 0.91 35.50 3.64
C LEU A 222 1.54 34.52 4.62
N GLY A 223 1.20 33.24 4.48
CA GLY A 223 1.76 32.16 5.28
C GLY A 223 2.60 31.23 4.42
N LEU A 224 3.76 30.81 4.95
CA LEU A 224 4.66 29.87 4.30
C LEU A 224 5.00 28.73 5.26
N ALA A 225 4.83 27.48 4.81
CA ALA A 225 5.37 26.30 5.45
C ALA A 225 6.22 25.52 4.46
N LEU A 226 7.45 25.19 4.85
CA LEU A 226 8.39 24.39 4.07
C LEU A 226 8.90 23.25 4.92
N GLY A 227 9.06 22.09 4.32
CA GLY A 227 9.62 20.91 4.96
C GLY A 227 10.51 20.12 4.03
N TYR A 228 11.60 19.58 4.59
CA TYR A 228 12.48 18.62 3.97
C TYR A 228 12.71 17.45 4.92
N ALA A 229 12.66 16.24 4.42
CA ALA A 229 12.99 15.04 5.18
C ALA A 229 13.82 14.08 4.33
N HIS A 230 14.97 13.70 4.89
CA HIS A 230 15.86 12.67 4.36
C HIS A 230 15.79 11.42 5.22
N MET A 231 15.81 10.24 4.59
CA MET A 231 15.84 8.96 5.29
C MET A 231 16.76 7.97 4.56
N GLU A 232 17.66 7.34 5.32
CA GLU A 232 18.30 6.08 4.98
C GLU A 232 17.88 5.04 6.03
N SER A 233 17.12 4.02 5.64
CA SER A 233 16.58 3.01 6.55
C SER A 233 17.01 1.62 6.10
N PRO A 234 17.79 0.88 6.92
CA PRO A 234 18.22 -0.47 6.62
C PRO A 234 17.10 -1.48 6.91
N TYR A 235 17.04 -2.53 6.10
CA TYR A 235 16.25 -3.73 6.39
C TYR A 235 17.13 -4.96 6.27
N GLN A 236 16.99 -5.87 7.22
CA GLN A 236 17.69 -7.15 7.26
C GLN A 236 16.67 -8.24 7.57
N ALA A 237 16.72 -9.37 6.89
CA ALA A 237 15.86 -10.51 7.19
C ALA A 237 16.49 -11.86 6.87
N GLU A 238 16.33 -12.79 7.80
CA GLU A 238 16.49 -14.22 7.58
C GLU A 238 15.15 -14.75 7.04
N ARG A 239 15.17 -15.38 5.85
CA ARG A 239 13.95 -15.82 5.17
C ARG A 239 14.03 -17.30 4.82
N TRP A 240 12.97 -18.01 5.15
CA TRP A 240 12.68 -19.35 4.68
C TRP A 240 11.51 -19.29 3.71
N ASN A 241 11.68 -19.89 2.52
CA ASN A 241 10.62 -20.07 1.56
C ASN A 241 10.55 -21.53 1.16
N SER A 242 9.43 -22.20 1.44
CA SER A 242 9.12 -23.54 0.93
C SER A 242 8.34 -23.42 -0.38
N TRP A 243 8.63 -24.30 -1.32
CA TRP A 243 7.86 -24.36 -2.56
C TRP A 243 6.51 -25.04 -2.36
N GLY A 244 6.34 -25.82 -1.29
CA GLY A 244 5.14 -26.54 -0.90
C GLY A 244 5.45 -27.93 -0.41
N TYR A 245 4.39 -28.73 -0.19
CA TYR A 245 4.46 -30.00 0.50
C TYR A 245 3.71 -31.08 -0.29
N PRO A 246 4.40 -31.82 -1.22
CA PRO A 246 3.87 -33.05 -1.80
C PRO A 246 3.79 -34.15 -0.74
N THR A 247 3.19 -35.27 -1.10
CA THR A 247 3.15 -36.48 -0.27
C THR A 247 4.25 -37.47 -0.68
N ASP A 248 4.83 -38.15 0.29
CA ASP A 248 5.68 -39.32 0.06
C ASP A 248 4.85 -40.56 -0.31
N ALA A 249 5.53 -41.69 -0.57
CA ALA A 249 4.87 -42.96 -0.90
C ALA A 249 3.98 -43.51 0.23
N ALA A 250 4.19 -43.10 1.47
CA ALA A 250 3.38 -43.47 2.63
C ALA A 250 2.22 -42.49 2.89
N GLY A 251 2.09 -41.44 2.06
CA GLY A 251 1.03 -40.43 2.18
C GLY A 251 1.36 -39.30 3.18
N ASN A 252 2.60 -39.22 3.72
CA ASN A 252 3.00 -38.14 4.59
C ASN A 252 3.43 -36.92 3.77
N LEU A 253 3.07 -35.73 4.21
CA LEU A 253 3.56 -34.47 3.65
C LEU A 253 5.08 -34.34 3.81
N VAL A 254 5.78 -33.87 2.80
CA VAL A 254 7.23 -33.67 2.80
C VAL A 254 7.57 -32.38 2.08
N ILE A 255 8.67 -31.72 2.42
CA ILE A 255 9.15 -30.52 1.72
C ILE A 255 9.43 -30.82 0.25
N GLY A 256 8.70 -30.16 -0.66
CA GLY A 256 8.86 -30.34 -2.11
C GLY A 256 10.13 -29.71 -2.65
N GLY A 257 10.50 -28.56 -2.15
CA GLY A 257 11.69 -27.78 -2.42
C GLY A 257 11.74 -26.56 -1.52
N ALA A 258 12.88 -25.88 -1.46
CA ALA A 258 13.03 -24.69 -0.60
C ALA A 258 14.00 -23.67 -1.19
N LYS A 259 13.82 -22.42 -0.82
CA LYS A 259 14.75 -21.30 -1.03
C LYS A 259 14.97 -20.57 0.29
N PRO A 260 15.86 -21.06 1.16
CA PRO A 260 16.33 -20.27 2.27
C PRO A 260 17.27 -19.15 1.78
N TYR A 261 17.09 -17.94 2.29
CA TYR A 261 17.92 -16.79 1.91
C TYR A 261 17.95 -15.72 2.97
N VAL A 262 18.96 -14.87 2.91
CA VAL A 262 19.02 -13.64 3.67
C VAL A 262 18.83 -12.45 2.74
N GLN A 263 18.07 -11.48 3.21
CA GLN A 263 17.77 -10.26 2.49
C GLN A 263 18.33 -9.06 3.24
N SER A 264 18.98 -8.17 2.51
CA SER A 264 19.42 -6.87 3.01
C SER A 264 18.93 -5.80 2.05
N SER A 265 18.31 -4.73 2.54
CA SER A 265 18.01 -3.58 1.70
C SER A 265 18.32 -2.27 2.40
N MET A 266 18.56 -1.24 1.59
CA MET A 266 18.74 0.13 2.01
C MET A 266 17.73 1.00 1.28
N LEU A 267 16.75 1.49 2.02
CA LEU A 267 15.79 2.46 1.53
C LEU A 267 16.32 3.86 1.74
N LYS A 268 16.37 4.65 0.67
CA LYS A 268 16.69 6.09 0.71
C LYS A 268 15.49 6.87 0.21
N ARG A 269 15.12 7.92 0.95
CA ARG A 269 14.02 8.81 0.56
C ARG A 269 14.40 10.25 0.84
N ASP A 270 14.18 11.12 -0.15
CA ASP A 270 14.26 12.58 -0.03
C ASP A 270 12.88 13.15 -0.32
N GLY A 271 12.26 13.79 0.66
CA GLY A 271 10.93 14.38 0.57
C GLY A 271 10.95 15.89 0.82
N PHE A 272 10.24 16.63 -0.02
CA PHE A 272 9.98 18.05 0.13
C PHE A 272 8.47 18.30 0.16
N MET A 273 8.06 19.23 1.02
CA MET A 273 6.69 19.67 1.12
C MET A 273 6.66 21.18 1.32
N GLY A 274 5.77 21.85 0.60
CA GLY A 274 5.58 23.29 0.69
C GLY A 274 4.11 23.66 0.70
N VAL A 275 3.72 24.61 1.56
CA VAL A 275 2.39 25.22 1.59
C VAL A 275 2.57 26.74 1.59
N LEU A 276 1.94 27.40 0.66
CA LEU A 276 1.84 28.86 0.57
C LEU A 276 0.38 29.27 0.65
N GLU A 277 0.01 30.02 1.69
CA GLU A 277 -1.33 30.55 1.89
C GLU A 277 -1.31 32.07 1.73
N PHE A 278 -2.25 32.62 0.99
CA PHE A 278 -2.39 34.04 0.77
C PHE A 278 -3.83 34.50 0.98
N THR A 279 -4.01 35.40 1.94
CA THR A 279 -5.31 35.96 2.30
C THR A 279 -5.23 37.50 2.21
N PRO A 280 -5.23 38.06 0.99
CA PRO A 280 -5.10 39.52 0.79
C PRO A 280 -6.25 40.31 1.40
N THR A 281 -7.43 39.70 1.50
CA THR A 281 -8.63 40.23 2.11
C THR A 281 -9.31 39.17 2.96
N ASP A 282 -10.13 39.55 3.91
CA ASP A 282 -10.91 38.61 4.75
C ASP A 282 -11.87 37.71 3.95
N ARG A 283 -12.13 38.04 2.69
CA ARG A 283 -13.06 37.31 1.81
C ARG A 283 -12.37 36.40 0.80
N PHE A 284 -11.05 36.47 0.66
CA PHE A 284 -10.37 35.64 -0.33
C PHE A 284 -9.15 34.95 0.28
N THR A 285 -9.11 33.62 0.15
CA THR A 285 -7.97 32.80 0.53
C THR A 285 -7.51 31.96 -0.66
N SER A 286 -6.23 31.98 -0.94
CA SER A 286 -5.60 31.12 -1.94
C SER A 286 -4.51 30.27 -1.26
N SER A 287 -4.48 28.98 -1.56
CA SER A 287 -3.52 28.03 -0.97
C SER A 287 -2.89 27.19 -2.08
N LEU A 288 -1.58 27.19 -2.14
CA LEU A 288 -0.77 26.37 -3.04
C LEU A 288 -0.02 25.32 -2.22
N ASP A 289 -0.24 24.05 -2.54
CA ASP A 289 0.42 22.90 -1.91
C ASP A 289 1.35 22.24 -2.94
N ALA A 290 2.59 21.93 -2.55
CA ALA A 290 3.53 21.19 -3.36
C ALA A 290 4.15 20.04 -2.57
N PHE A 291 4.26 18.88 -3.21
CA PHE A 291 4.92 17.70 -2.65
C PHE A 291 5.82 17.05 -3.68
N TYR A 292 7.01 16.65 -3.24
CA TYR A 292 7.97 15.87 -4.00
C TYR A 292 8.60 14.81 -3.12
N SER A 293 8.67 13.57 -3.59
CA SER A 293 9.40 12.49 -2.93
C SER A 293 10.17 11.69 -3.95
N LYS A 294 11.47 11.53 -3.69
CA LYS A 294 12.32 10.59 -4.42
C LYS A 294 12.68 9.43 -3.52
N PHE A 295 12.43 8.23 -3.99
CA PHE A 295 12.53 7.00 -3.24
C PHE A 295 13.41 6.01 -4.00
N LYS A 296 14.46 5.49 -3.33
CA LYS A 296 15.34 4.46 -3.87
C LYS A 296 15.43 3.30 -2.90
N ASN A 297 15.29 2.08 -3.39
CA ASN A 297 15.48 0.89 -2.59
C ASN A 297 16.47 -0.05 -3.28
N HIS A 298 17.64 -0.20 -2.69
CA HIS A 298 18.66 -1.15 -3.12
C HIS A 298 18.55 -2.40 -2.26
N GLN A 299 18.24 -3.55 -2.88
CA GLN A 299 18.01 -4.82 -2.20
C GLN A 299 18.91 -5.91 -2.75
N ILE A 300 19.52 -6.67 -1.85
CA ILE A 300 20.32 -7.86 -2.15
C ILE A 300 19.71 -9.05 -1.43
N GLN A 301 19.53 -10.14 -2.14
CA GLN A 301 19.06 -11.43 -1.63
C GLN A 301 20.05 -12.52 -1.98
N ARG A 302 20.54 -13.27 -0.99
CA ARG A 302 21.48 -14.38 -1.19
C ARG A 302 21.00 -15.61 -0.46
N GLY A 303 21.01 -16.73 -1.18
CA GLY A 303 20.56 -18.01 -0.67
C GLY A 303 20.83 -19.15 -1.61
N ILE A 304 20.27 -20.30 -1.31
CA ILE A 304 20.41 -21.50 -2.13
C ILE A 304 19.00 -22.04 -2.42
N GLU A 305 18.69 -22.26 -3.69
CA GLU A 305 17.50 -23.01 -4.05
C GLU A 305 17.78 -24.49 -4.03
N LEU A 306 16.95 -25.22 -3.31
CA LEU A 306 17.07 -26.64 -3.08
C LEU A 306 15.85 -27.36 -3.71
N PRO A 307 16.00 -27.91 -4.92
CA PRO A 307 14.94 -28.71 -5.55
C PRO A 307 14.95 -30.12 -4.95
N LEU A 308 14.20 -30.32 -3.89
CA LEU A 308 14.18 -31.57 -3.12
C LEU A 308 13.30 -32.64 -3.80
N VAL A 309 12.14 -32.99 -3.21
CA VAL A 309 11.25 -34.02 -3.79
C VAL A 309 10.79 -33.62 -5.20
N TRP A 310 10.43 -32.36 -5.44
CA TRP A 310 10.04 -31.89 -6.78
C TRP A 310 11.19 -31.86 -7.79
N GLY A 311 12.42 -31.85 -7.33
CA GLY A 311 13.61 -32.04 -8.16
C GLY A 311 13.94 -33.52 -8.42
N GLY A 312 13.09 -34.44 -7.98
CA GLY A 312 13.32 -35.89 -8.11
C GLY A 312 14.41 -36.43 -7.18
N VAL A 313 14.79 -35.68 -6.15
CA VAL A 313 15.87 -36.10 -5.24
C VAL A 313 15.34 -37.18 -4.28
N PRO A 314 16.03 -38.34 -4.19
CA PRO A 314 15.65 -39.43 -3.29
C PRO A 314 15.67 -39.00 -1.81
N LEU A 315 14.56 -39.31 -1.11
CA LEU A 315 14.42 -39.14 0.33
C LEU A 315 14.71 -40.48 1.02
N THR A 316 15.60 -40.48 2.00
CA THR A 316 15.97 -41.66 2.80
C THR A 316 15.88 -41.33 4.28
N ASN A 317 15.81 -42.38 5.13
CA ASN A 317 15.76 -42.25 6.60
C ASN A 317 14.65 -41.29 7.10
N ALA A 318 13.54 -41.21 6.34
CA ALA A 318 12.42 -40.35 6.67
C ALA A 318 11.77 -40.78 8.00
N LYS A 319 11.54 -39.80 8.88
CA LYS A 319 10.72 -39.95 10.08
C LYS A 319 9.54 -39.02 9.98
N ALA A 320 8.34 -39.55 10.12
CA ALA A 320 7.10 -38.78 10.10
C ALA A 320 6.49 -38.66 11.51
N SER A 321 5.84 -37.53 11.77
CA SER A 321 4.99 -37.27 12.93
C SER A 321 3.71 -36.60 12.46
N ASP A 322 2.56 -37.12 12.88
CA ASP A 322 1.23 -36.58 12.54
C ASP A 322 1.02 -36.33 11.02
N GLY A 323 1.46 -37.30 10.19
CA GLY A 323 1.30 -37.23 8.73
C GLY A 323 2.25 -36.25 8.02
N MET A 324 3.31 -35.78 8.68
CA MET A 324 4.33 -34.93 8.09
C MET A 324 5.74 -35.47 8.37
N VAL A 325 6.59 -35.52 7.35
CA VAL A 325 8.01 -35.89 7.50
C VAL A 325 8.73 -34.76 8.22
N VAL A 326 9.19 -35.05 9.44
CA VAL A 326 9.89 -34.08 10.31
C VAL A 326 11.41 -34.18 10.25
N SER A 327 11.96 -35.27 9.73
CA SER A 327 13.41 -35.42 9.48
C SER A 327 13.70 -36.47 8.42
N GLY A 328 14.87 -36.39 7.80
CA GLY A 328 15.31 -37.33 6.78
C GLY A 328 16.60 -36.90 6.12
N ALA A 329 16.97 -37.59 5.04
CA ALA A 329 18.12 -37.25 4.23
C ALA A 329 17.75 -37.22 2.75
N PHE A 330 18.19 -36.18 2.05
CA PHE A 330 18.15 -36.04 0.60
C PHE A 330 19.53 -36.33 0.02
N ASN A 331 19.63 -37.24 -0.91
CA ASN A 331 20.91 -37.66 -1.51
C ASN A 331 20.96 -37.20 -2.98
N GLY A 332 21.97 -36.43 -3.29
CA GLY A 332 22.19 -35.92 -4.65
C GLY A 332 21.52 -34.61 -4.97
N VAL A 333 21.30 -33.73 -4.00
CA VAL A 333 20.72 -32.40 -4.18
C VAL A 333 21.58 -31.54 -5.08
N LYS A 334 21.01 -30.95 -6.12
CA LYS A 334 21.69 -30.03 -7.04
C LYS A 334 21.23 -28.59 -6.72
N GLY A 335 21.88 -27.97 -5.73
CA GLY A 335 21.52 -26.62 -5.29
C GLY A 335 21.86 -25.55 -6.34
N VAL A 336 21.03 -24.51 -6.41
CA VAL A 336 21.28 -23.28 -7.18
C VAL A 336 21.64 -22.17 -6.21
N VAL A 337 22.91 -21.75 -6.25
CA VAL A 337 23.38 -20.62 -5.44
C VAL A 337 22.93 -19.32 -6.09
N ARG A 338 22.16 -18.53 -5.35
CA ARG A 338 21.51 -17.30 -5.82
C ARG A 338 22.19 -16.08 -5.22
N ASN A 339 22.52 -15.14 -6.09
CA ASN A 339 22.94 -13.78 -5.71
C ASN A 339 22.04 -12.82 -6.50
N ASP A 340 20.90 -12.50 -5.93
CA ASP A 340 19.85 -11.72 -6.56
C ASP A 340 19.88 -10.27 -6.06
N GLY A 341 19.41 -9.35 -6.90
CA GLY A 341 19.31 -7.94 -6.55
C GLY A 341 18.05 -7.30 -7.11
N ASN A 342 17.57 -6.27 -6.42
CA ASN A 342 16.47 -5.43 -6.90
C ASN A 342 16.78 -3.97 -6.57
N ASP A 343 16.96 -3.16 -7.62
CA ASP A 343 17.10 -1.72 -7.53
C ASP A 343 15.79 -1.07 -8.00
N ARG A 344 15.17 -0.32 -7.09
CA ARG A 344 13.98 0.50 -7.36
C ARG A 344 14.33 1.97 -7.28
N ASP A 345 13.93 2.75 -8.28
CA ASP A 345 13.93 4.22 -8.26
C ASP A 345 12.50 4.68 -8.54
N ALA A 346 11.91 5.43 -7.62
CA ALA A 346 10.58 6.00 -7.79
C ALA A 346 10.55 7.47 -7.41
N THR A 347 9.73 8.25 -8.12
CA THR A 347 9.53 9.68 -7.87
C THR A 347 8.03 9.96 -7.83
N ILE A 348 7.60 10.68 -6.80
CA ILE A 348 6.23 11.18 -6.65
C ILE A 348 6.27 12.70 -6.68
N LYS A 349 5.39 13.30 -7.45
CA LYS A 349 5.21 14.76 -7.53
C LYS A 349 3.72 15.07 -7.37
N SER A 350 3.39 16.10 -6.58
CA SER A 350 2.01 16.52 -6.39
C SER A 350 1.94 18.04 -6.27
N LEU A 351 0.98 18.65 -6.94
CA LEU A 351 0.66 20.07 -6.84
C LEU A 351 -0.83 20.24 -6.63
N GLY A 352 -1.21 21.18 -5.79
CA GLY A 352 -2.60 21.54 -5.57
C GLY A 352 -2.76 23.04 -5.39
N TRP A 353 -3.76 23.62 -6.00
CA TRP A 353 -4.09 25.03 -5.89
C TRP A 353 -5.56 25.20 -5.54
N ASN A 354 -5.82 25.63 -4.30
CA ASN A 354 -7.15 25.88 -3.78
C ASN A 354 -7.41 27.38 -3.64
N ASN A 355 -8.61 27.81 -4.01
CA ASN A 355 -9.06 29.17 -3.81
C ASN A 355 -10.45 29.16 -3.19
N LYS A 356 -10.66 30.03 -2.21
CA LYS A 356 -11.95 30.27 -1.54
C LYS A 356 -12.28 31.75 -1.62
N LEU A 357 -13.47 32.07 -2.10
CA LEU A 357 -13.98 33.42 -2.21
C LEU A 357 -15.33 33.54 -1.54
N GLU A 358 -15.45 34.41 -0.56
CA GLU A 358 -16.72 34.76 0.10
C GLU A 358 -17.44 35.86 -0.68
N LEU A 359 -18.60 35.54 -1.22
CA LEU A 359 -19.44 36.43 -2.01
C LEU A 359 -20.60 36.94 -1.14
N GLY A 360 -20.43 38.14 -0.58
CA GLY A 360 -21.33 38.65 0.43
C GLY A 360 -21.21 37.87 1.75
N ASP A 361 -22.27 37.81 2.52
CA ASP A 361 -22.26 37.24 3.88
C ASP A 361 -22.78 35.78 3.92
N ALA A 362 -23.24 35.22 2.82
CA ALA A 362 -23.88 33.91 2.82
C ALA A 362 -23.33 32.94 1.77
N TRP A 363 -22.55 33.40 0.80
CA TRP A 363 -22.09 32.53 -0.28
C TRP A 363 -20.59 32.34 -0.25
N THR A 364 -20.14 31.12 -0.48
CA THR A 364 -18.72 30.78 -0.63
C THR A 364 -18.53 30.04 -1.96
N LEU A 365 -17.67 30.57 -2.81
CA LEU A 365 -17.20 29.89 -4.02
C LEU A 365 -15.82 29.30 -3.73
N SER A 366 -15.63 28.02 -4.07
CA SER A 366 -14.36 27.35 -3.94
C SER A 366 -13.93 26.72 -5.26
N SER A 367 -12.64 26.79 -5.58
CA SER A 367 -12.05 26.07 -6.70
C SER A 367 -10.80 25.33 -6.26
N ASP A 368 -10.56 24.16 -6.84
CA ASP A 368 -9.36 23.35 -6.54
C ASP A 368 -8.85 22.70 -7.83
N LEU A 369 -7.58 22.90 -8.10
CA LEU A 369 -6.86 22.26 -9.20
C LEU A 369 -5.78 21.36 -8.59
N SER A 370 -5.65 20.15 -9.08
CA SER A 370 -4.64 19.22 -8.60
C SER A 370 -4.02 18.40 -9.72
N TRP A 371 -2.75 18.07 -9.49
CA TRP A 371 -1.96 17.19 -10.32
C TRP A 371 -1.06 16.32 -9.44
N SER A 372 -1.01 15.03 -9.73
CA SER A 372 -0.14 14.07 -9.04
C SER A 372 0.44 13.11 -10.07
N LYS A 373 1.75 12.84 -10.00
CA LYS A 373 2.44 11.93 -10.92
C LYS A 373 3.45 11.05 -10.18
N VAL A 374 3.47 9.76 -10.56
CA VAL A 374 4.48 8.77 -10.17
C VAL A 374 5.22 8.30 -11.42
N GLU A 375 6.53 8.18 -11.28
CA GLU A 375 7.42 7.47 -12.20
C GLU A 375 8.24 6.48 -11.37
N ARG A 376 8.20 5.19 -11.73
CA ARG A 376 8.96 4.12 -11.06
C ARG A 376 9.63 3.23 -12.07
N THR A 377 10.89 2.89 -11.83
CA THR A 377 11.64 1.88 -12.57
C THR A 377 12.28 0.91 -11.59
N ASP A 378 12.13 -0.39 -11.86
CA ASP A 378 12.85 -1.43 -11.12
C ASP A 378 13.88 -2.10 -12.03
N GLN A 379 14.97 -2.57 -11.44
CA GLN A 379 15.92 -3.49 -12.07
C GLN A 379 16.04 -4.72 -11.18
N VAL A 380 15.36 -5.80 -11.54
CA VAL A 380 15.37 -7.07 -10.82
C VAL A 380 16.33 -8.03 -11.52
N VAL A 381 17.35 -8.43 -10.81
CA VAL A 381 18.39 -9.36 -11.32
C VAL A 381 18.35 -10.65 -10.52
N GLU A 382 18.17 -11.76 -11.19
CA GLU A 382 18.45 -13.08 -10.65
C GLU A 382 19.74 -13.60 -11.27
N SER A 383 20.68 -14.09 -10.45
CA SER A 383 21.94 -14.64 -10.94
C SER A 383 22.13 -16.06 -10.41
N TYR A 384 22.36 -17.01 -11.31
CA TYR A 384 22.48 -18.41 -10.99
C TYR A 384 23.93 -18.87 -11.00
N SER A 385 24.30 -19.64 -9.97
CA SER A 385 25.60 -20.26 -9.87
C SER A 385 25.51 -21.63 -9.18
N GLY A 386 26.52 -22.46 -9.35
CA GLY A 386 26.53 -23.80 -8.78
C GLY A 386 27.71 -24.64 -9.29
N THR A 387 27.62 -25.95 -9.10
CA THR A 387 28.72 -26.89 -9.36
C THR A 387 28.83 -27.35 -10.82
N GLY A 388 27.87 -26.96 -11.70
CA GLY A 388 27.84 -27.27 -13.14
C GLY A 388 26.43 -27.21 -13.72
N ARG A 389 26.29 -27.28 -15.04
CA ARG A 389 25.08 -27.04 -15.82
C ARG A 389 24.20 -28.30 -15.94
N SER A 390 22.87 -28.12 -15.88
CA SER A 390 21.86 -29.12 -16.21
C SER A 390 22.11 -30.46 -15.50
N GLY A 391 22.32 -30.45 -14.22
CA GLY A 391 22.57 -31.63 -13.40
C GLY A 391 24.02 -32.13 -13.37
N VAL A 392 24.91 -31.65 -14.25
CA VAL A 392 26.31 -32.02 -14.25
C VAL A 392 27.08 -31.40 -13.08
N GLY A 393 28.12 -32.06 -12.57
CA GLY A 393 29.01 -31.65 -11.47
C GLY A 393 28.57 -32.20 -10.12
N ALA A 394 29.24 -31.77 -9.04
CA ALA A 394 29.03 -32.29 -7.70
C ALA A 394 27.58 -32.05 -7.21
N THR A 395 27.08 -33.03 -6.47
CA THR A 395 25.79 -32.96 -5.76
C THR A 395 25.98 -33.00 -4.26
N ASP A 396 25.00 -32.54 -3.50
CA ASP A 396 25.04 -32.48 -2.04
C ASP A 396 24.21 -33.60 -1.44
N ASN A 397 24.68 -34.15 -0.33
CA ASN A 397 23.93 -35.04 0.54
C ASN A 397 23.54 -34.25 1.79
N MET A 398 22.24 -34.04 1.98
CA MET A 398 21.73 -33.20 3.05
C MET A 398 20.84 -33.98 4.00
N THR A 399 21.08 -33.84 5.29
CA THR A 399 20.07 -34.22 6.27
C THR A 399 19.25 -32.98 6.65
N PHE A 400 18.01 -33.21 7.10
CA PHE A 400 17.18 -32.13 7.60
C PHE A 400 16.36 -32.54 8.82
N THR A 401 16.03 -31.57 9.65
CA THR A 401 15.07 -31.68 10.75
C THR A 401 14.20 -30.43 10.74
N MET A 402 12.87 -30.59 10.84
CA MET A 402 11.94 -29.45 10.96
C MET A 402 12.06 -28.84 12.36
N ASP A 403 12.09 -27.51 12.43
CA ASP A 403 12.02 -26.78 13.70
C ASP A 403 10.56 -26.42 14.08
N ASP A 404 10.36 -25.86 15.27
CA ASP A 404 9.05 -25.46 15.79
C ASP A 404 8.38 -24.33 14.97
N ASN A 405 9.15 -23.62 14.14
CA ASN A 405 8.66 -22.58 13.25
C ASN A 405 8.29 -23.11 11.85
N GLY A 406 8.39 -24.43 11.64
CA GLY A 406 8.08 -25.06 10.35
C GLY A 406 9.15 -24.84 9.28
N LYS A 407 10.40 -24.48 9.67
CA LYS A 407 11.55 -24.42 8.77
C LYS A 407 12.32 -25.74 8.82
N ALA A 408 12.94 -26.12 7.73
CA ALA A 408 13.93 -27.20 7.75
C ALA A 408 15.31 -26.64 8.11
N ILE A 409 15.94 -27.27 9.09
CA ILE A 409 17.34 -27.06 9.45
C ILE A 409 18.16 -28.15 8.75
N PHE A 410 19.10 -27.76 7.91
CA PHE A 410 19.87 -28.67 7.07
C PHE A 410 21.28 -28.88 7.61
N THR A 411 21.86 -30.05 7.28
CA THR A 411 23.31 -30.28 7.29
C THR A 411 23.74 -30.60 5.86
N SER A 412 24.76 -29.92 5.35
CA SER A 412 25.25 -30.02 3.97
C SER A 412 26.64 -30.67 3.95
N THR A 413 26.97 -31.39 2.88
CA THR A 413 28.32 -31.94 2.63
C THR A 413 29.14 -31.09 1.68
N LEU A 414 28.50 -30.18 0.89
CA LEU A 414 29.21 -29.27 -0.01
C LEU A 414 29.58 -27.94 0.68
N ASN A 415 30.73 -27.41 0.31
CA ASN A 415 31.16 -26.07 0.70
C ASN A 415 30.70 -25.06 -0.35
N TYR A 416 29.55 -24.43 -0.11
CA TYR A 416 29.00 -23.41 -1.01
C TYR A 416 29.75 -22.05 -0.97
N ALA A 417 30.75 -21.90 -0.09
CA ALA A 417 31.63 -20.72 -0.05
C ALA A 417 32.85 -20.85 -0.96
N ASP A 418 33.12 -22.02 -1.50
CA ASP A 418 34.30 -22.26 -2.38
C ASP A 418 34.04 -21.72 -3.80
N ALA A 419 34.62 -20.57 -4.12
CA ALA A 419 34.53 -19.95 -5.43
C ALA A 419 35.24 -20.78 -6.57
N ASN A 420 36.07 -21.78 -6.25
CA ASN A 420 36.58 -22.72 -7.26
C ASN A 420 35.55 -23.79 -7.62
N LEU A 421 34.68 -24.15 -6.67
CA LEU A 421 33.61 -25.13 -6.88
C LEU A 421 32.35 -24.46 -7.49
N ILE A 422 31.96 -23.29 -6.97
CA ILE A 422 30.76 -22.59 -7.39
C ILE A 422 31.06 -21.61 -8.52
N LYS A 423 30.43 -21.80 -9.68
CA LYS A 423 30.65 -21.03 -10.92
C LYS A 423 29.36 -20.49 -11.46
N LEU A 424 29.39 -19.42 -12.25
CA LEU A 424 28.23 -18.93 -13.00
C LEU A 424 27.80 -20.01 -13.99
N THR A 425 26.57 -20.49 -13.85
CA THR A 425 26.00 -21.61 -14.63
C THR A 425 24.52 -21.78 -14.32
N SER A 426 23.81 -22.61 -15.07
CA SER A 426 22.42 -23.03 -14.82
C SER A 426 22.37 -24.46 -14.26
N PRO A 427 22.43 -24.67 -12.93
CA PRO A 427 22.48 -26.02 -12.35
C PRO A 427 21.25 -26.88 -12.70
N GLN A 428 20.06 -26.25 -12.84
CA GLN A 428 18.81 -26.91 -13.16
C GLN A 428 18.44 -26.85 -14.66
N GLY A 429 19.14 -26.06 -15.47
CA GLY A 429 18.82 -25.89 -16.88
C GLY A 429 17.53 -25.10 -17.14
N TRP A 430 17.06 -24.28 -16.20
CA TRP A 430 15.84 -23.47 -16.38
C TRP A 430 15.92 -22.57 -17.62
N GLY A 431 14.80 -22.41 -18.34
CA GLY A 431 14.75 -21.67 -19.60
C GLY A 431 15.37 -22.43 -20.78
N GLY A 432 15.62 -23.76 -20.64
CA GLY A 432 16.22 -24.59 -21.66
C GLY A 432 15.37 -24.77 -22.93
N ASP A 433 14.09 -24.47 -22.85
CA ASP A 433 13.14 -24.38 -23.98
C ASP A 433 13.45 -23.19 -24.92
N ILE A 434 14.08 -22.13 -24.40
CA ILE A 434 14.46 -20.93 -25.17
C ILE A 434 15.98 -20.89 -25.39
N ILE A 435 16.77 -21.20 -24.37
CA ILE A 435 18.24 -21.15 -24.39
C ILE A 435 18.80 -22.54 -24.15
N THR A 436 19.44 -23.12 -25.15
CA THR A 436 20.06 -24.46 -25.04
C THR A 436 20.93 -24.56 -23.77
N GLY A 437 20.61 -25.52 -22.91
CA GLY A 437 21.28 -25.74 -21.62
C GLY A 437 20.81 -24.79 -20.51
N GLY A 438 19.83 -23.95 -20.72
CA GLY A 438 19.23 -23.07 -19.73
C GLY A 438 19.92 -21.72 -19.55
N GLN A 439 19.23 -20.81 -18.88
CA GLN A 439 19.69 -19.46 -18.56
C GLN A 439 20.62 -19.46 -17.33
N ASP A 440 21.57 -18.52 -17.26
CA ASP A 440 22.48 -18.32 -16.13
C ASP A 440 21.97 -17.21 -15.17
N GLY A 441 20.78 -16.72 -15.43
CA GLY A 441 20.09 -15.70 -14.65
C GLY A 441 18.95 -15.06 -15.43
N TYR A 442 18.38 -14.04 -14.83
CA TYR A 442 17.21 -13.32 -15.34
C TYR A 442 17.30 -11.83 -15.01
N LEU A 443 16.90 -10.99 -15.95
CA LEU A 443 16.80 -9.55 -15.76
C LEU A 443 15.38 -9.11 -16.12
N ASN A 444 14.71 -8.45 -15.19
CA ASN A 444 13.40 -7.83 -15.39
C ASN A 444 13.48 -6.34 -15.06
N GLN A 445 12.97 -5.50 -15.98
CA GLN A 445 12.98 -4.04 -15.84
C GLN A 445 11.58 -3.45 -16.06
N PRO A 446 10.65 -3.61 -15.11
CA PRO A 446 9.35 -2.97 -15.18
C PRO A 446 9.45 -1.47 -14.93
N THR A 447 8.68 -0.70 -15.69
CA THR A 447 8.47 0.73 -15.50
C THR A 447 6.99 1.00 -15.29
N ILE A 448 6.65 1.79 -14.27
CA ILE A 448 5.28 2.22 -13.97
C ILE A 448 5.22 3.75 -14.09
N GLU A 449 4.22 4.23 -14.80
CA GLU A 449 3.81 5.63 -14.79
C GLU A 449 2.34 5.71 -14.34
N ASP A 450 2.05 6.64 -13.43
CA ASP A 450 0.69 6.91 -12.94
C ASP A 450 0.52 8.43 -12.84
N GLU A 451 -0.42 9.01 -13.56
CA GLU A 451 -0.68 10.45 -13.58
C GLU A 451 -2.17 10.71 -13.35
N LEU A 452 -2.47 11.61 -12.42
CA LEU A 452 -3.82 12.07 -12.10
C LEU A 452 -3.89 13.59 -12.15
N LYS A 453 -4.88 14.10 -12.88
CA LYS A 453 -5.22 15.52 -12.96
C LYS A 453 -6.66 15.69 -12.51
N ALA A 454 -6.96 16.71 -11.69
CA ALA A 454 -8.33 16.99 -11.31
C ALA A 454 -8.60 18.49 -11.19
N ALA A 455 -9.85 18.86 -11.48
CA ALA A 455 -10.38 20.20 -11.27
C ALA A 455 -11.72 20.10 -10.56
N ARG A 456 -11.89 20.88 -9.48
CA ARG A 456 -13.11 20.95 -8.68
C ARG A 456 -13.56 22.40 -8.55
N ILE A 457 -14.88 22.59 -8.59
CA ILE A 457 -15.53 23.84 -8.26
C ILE A 457 -16.72 23.55 -7.36
N SER A 458 -16.97 24.39 -6.35
CA SER A 458 -18.18 24.29 -5.53
C SER A 458 -18.67 25.65 -5.09
N ILE A 459 -19.97 25.73 -4.89
CA ILE A 459 -20.64 26.89 -4.31
C ILE A 459 -21.44 26.45 -3.10
N LYS A 460 -21.21 27.11 -1.98
CA LYS A 460 -21.90 26.88 -0.71
C LYS A 460 -22.71 28.12 -0.35
N ARG A 461 -23.91 27.90 0.14
CA ARG A 461 -24.74 28.94 0.74
C ARG A 461 -24.99 28.62 2.20
N ASP A 462 -24.65 29.54 3.09
CA ASP A 462 -25.01 29.47 4.49
C ASP A 462 -26.49 29.87 4.65
N LEU A 463 -27.18 29.14 5.47
CA LEU A 463 -28.62 29.25 5.74
C LEU A 463 -28.83 29.44 7.25
N ALA A 464 -30.08 29.69 7.67
CA ALA A 464 -30.47 29.81 9.06
C ALA A 464 -31.48 28.69 9.42
N ASP A 465 -31.64 28.43 10.72
CA ASP A 465 -32.71 27.60 11.30
C ASP A 465 -32.81 26.15 10.78
N GLY A 466 -32.00 25.27 11.38
CA GLY A 466 -32.08 23.82 11.21
C GLY A 466 -31.33 23.27 10.00
N LEU A 467 -31.26 24.00 8.90
CA LEU A 467 -30.45 23.70 7.73
C LEU A 467 -29.28 24.71 7.64
N SER A 468 -28.11 24.39 8.17
CA SER A 468 -27.03 25.37 8.32
C SER A 468 -26.39 25.78 7.00
N SER A 469 -26.36 24.90 6.00
CA SER A 469 -25.87 25.28 4.66
C SER A 469 -26.24 24.25 3.58
N VAL A 470 -26.21 24.69 2.32
CA VAL A 470 -26.29 23.83 1.14
C VAL A 470 -25.08 24.09 0.25
N GLU A 471 -24.44 23.03 -0.24
CA GLU A 471 -23.28 23.07 -1.13
C GLU A 471 -23.57 22.24 -2.38
N ALA A 472 -23.32 22.81 -3.55
CA ALA A 472 -23.30 22.11 -4.82
C ALA A 472 -21.91 22.20 -5.42
N GLY A 473 -21.43 21.12 -6.01
CA GLY A 473 -20.12 21.14 -6.64
C GLY A 473 -19.98 20.12 -7.77
N PHE A 474 -18.92 20.33 -8.50
CA PHE A 474 -18.52 19.48 -9.61
C PHE A 474 -17.02 19.20 -9.54
N ASN A 475 -16.62 17.95 -9.77
CA ASN A 475 -15.25 17.53 -9.90
C ASN A 475 -15.07 16.73 -11.18
N TYR A 476 -14.01 17.03 -11.92
CA TYR A 476 -13.57 16.24 -13.07
C TYR A 476 -12.14 15.78 -12.85
N SER A 477 -11.86 14.50 -13.06
CA SER A 477 -10.52 13.96 -12.99
C SER A 477 -10.21 13.04 -14.16
N GLU A 478 -8.94 13.03 -14.56
CA GLU A 478 -8.37 12.15 -15.57
C GLU A 478 -7.14 11.46 -14.98
N ARG A 479 -7.13 10.12 -15.03
CA ARG A 479 -6.01 9.29 -14.56
C ARG A 479 -5.55 8.38 -15.68
N THR A 480 -4.25 8.33 -15.89
CA THR A 480 -3.59 7.37 -16.78
C THR A 480 -2.57 6.58 -15.99
N LYS A 481 -2.62 5.25 -16.11
CA LYS A 481 -1.63 4.38 -15.48
C LYS A 481 -1.17 3.31 -16.46
N GLY A 482 0.14 3.19 -16.63
CA GLY A 482 0.76 2.22 -17.50
C GLY A 482 1.85 1.41 -16.78
N LEU A 483 1.99 0.16 -17.19
CA LEU A 483 3.10 -0.72 -16.85
C LEU A 483 3.74 -1.19 -18.14
N VAL A 484 5.04 -0.95 -18.30
CA VAL A 484 5.87 -1.52 -19.36
C VAL A 484 6.83 -2.50 -18.71
N ASN A 485 6.86 -3.72 -19.23
CA ASN A 485 7.68 -4.80 -18.67
C ASN A 485 8.64 -5.31 -19.73
N ASP A 486 9.95 -5.21 -19.45
CA ASP A 486 11.03 -5.73 -20.30
C ASP A 486 11.79 -6.81 -19.55
N GLU A 487 12.01 -7.97 -20.21
CA GLU A 487 12.65 -9.13 -19.59
C GLU A 487 13.70 -9.76 -20.50
N TRP A 488 14.81 -10.18 -19.89
CA TRP A 488 15.91 -10.88 -20.55
C TRP A 488 16.36 -12.09 -19.76
N PHE A 489 16.71 -13.14 -20.46
CA PHE A 489 17.54 -14.19 -19.92
C PHE A 489 19.00 -13.72 -19.93
N LEU A 490 19.70 -14.00 -18.84
CA LEU A 490 21.14 -13.81 -18.75
C LEU A 490 21.85 -15.09 -19.20
N ARG A 491 22.82 -14.94 -20.09
CA ARG A 491 23.69 -16.04 -20.54
C ARG A 491 25.14 -15.63 -20.35
N ALA A 492 25.95 -16.45 -19.69
CA ALA A 492 27.37 -16.17 -19.54
C ALA A 492 28.03 -15.93 -20.91
N LYS A 493 28.81 -14.86 -21.03
CA LYS A 493 29.33 -14.37 -22.30
C LYS A 493 30.05 -15.46 -23.10
N GLY A 494 29.64 -15.61 -24.37
CA GLY A 494 30.13 -16.70 -25.24
C GLY A 494 29.52 -18.06 -24.98
N SER A 495 28.51 -18.15 -24.12
CA SER A 495 27.70 -19.36 -23.85
C SER A 495 28.48 -20.63 -23.39
N PRO A 496 29.48 -20.52 -22.52
CA PRO A 496 30.17 -21.70 -21.99
C PRO A 496 29.26 -22.50 -21.05
N ALA A 497 29.63 -23.73 -20.74
CA ALA A 497 28.90 -24.57 -19.79
C ALA A 497 28.94 -24.00 -18.36
N SER A 498 30.04 -23.40 -17.96
CA SER A 498 30.23 -22.68 -16.70
C SER A 498 31.41 -21.70 -16.81
N VAL A 499 31.36 -20.61 -16.02
CA VAL A 499 32.40 -19.58 -15.96
C VAL A 499 32.74 -19.31 -14.52
N ALA A 500 34.05 -19.15 -14.22
CA ALA A 500 34.46 -18.68 -12.91
C ALA A 500 33.82 -17.30 -12.58
N ILE A 501 33.41 -17.10 -11.36
CA ILE A 501 32.92 -15.80 -10.92
C ILE A 501 34.08 -14.81 -10.98
N PRO A 502 33.97 -13.68 -11.73
CA PRO A 502 35.03 -12.68 -11.78
C PRO A 502 35.39 -12.19 -10.38
N SER A 503 36.70 -12.19 -10.06
CA SER A 503 37.14 -11.77 -8.72
C SER A 503 36.75 -10.35 -8.36
N SER A 504 36.63 -9.46 -9.36
CA SER A 504 36.12 -8.08 -9.18
C SER A 504 34.65 -7.99 -8.77
N ALA A 505 33.87 -9.04 -8.99
CA ALA A 505 32.46 -9.09 -8.57
C ALA A 505 32.28 -9.77 -7.21
N ILE A 506 33.27 -10.54 -6.72
CA ILE A 506 33.18 -11.21 -5.42
C ILE A 506 33.26 -10.17 -4.31
N VAL A 507 32.26 -10.17 -3.42
CA VAL A 507 32.18 -9.25 -2.27
C VAL A 507 32.38 -9.95 -0.91
N GLY A 508 32.70 -11.26 -0.92
CA GLY A 508 32.94 -12.07 0.28
C GLY A 508 32.03 -13.31 0.36
N SER A 509 31.56 -13.63 1.54
CA SER A 509 30.65 -14.75 1.79
C SER A 509 29.46 -14.29 2.65
N THR A 510 28.30 -14.95 2.48
CA THR A 510 27.07 -14.72 3.24
C THR A 510 26.74 -15.98 4.03
N SER A 511 26.44 -15.84 5.32
CA SER A 511 26.09 -16.95 6.21
C SER A 511 24.62 -17.35 6.06
N LEU A 512 24.37 -18.66 5.95
CA LEU A 512 23.04 -19.26 6.02
C LEU A 512 22.88 -20.14 7.27
N ALA A 513 23.62 -19.81 8.33
CA ALA A 513 23.63 -20.58 9.59
C ALA A 513 22.26 -20.66 10.27
N PHE A 514 21.35 -19.71 9.99
CA PHE A 514 19.99 -19.69 10.54
C PHE A 514 19.13 -20.91 10.14
N ILE A 515 19.55 -21.64 9.09
CA ILE A 515 18.95 -22.88 8.62
C ILE A 515 19.97 -24.05 8.58
N GLY A 516 21.08 -23.93 9.31
CA GLY A 516 22.11 -24.98 9.43
C GLY A 516 23.06 -25.11 8.24
N LEU A 517 22.84 -24.38 7.14
CA LEU A 517 23.79 -24.29 6.02
C LEU A 517 24.96 -23.36 6.43
N GLY A 518 26.13 -23.67 5.95
CA GLY A 518 27.31 -22.83 6.14
C GLY A 518 27.22 -21.50 5.39
N SER A 519 28.38 -20.94 5.08
CA SER A 519 28.47 -19.75 4.23
C SER A 519 28.38 -20.12 2.73
N MET A 520 27.91 -19.17 1.92
CA MET A 520 27.91 -19.25 0.47
C MET A 520 28.75 -18.12 -0.14
N VAL A 521 29.33 -18.36 -1.35
CA VAL A 521 30.05 -17.31 -2.10
C VAL A 521 29.08 -16.17 -2.44
N SER A 522 29.55 -14.95 -2.23
CA SER A 522 28.76 -13.74 -2.45
C SER A 522 29.40 -12.86 -3.52
N TYR A 523 28.62 -12.46 -4.51
CA TYR A 523 29.05 -11.56 -5.57
C TYR A 523 27.94 -10.54 -5.88
N ASP A 524 28.33 -9.46 -6.56
CA ASP A 524 27.44 -8.38 -6.96
C ASP A 524 26.85 -8.69 -8.36
N PRO A 525 25.54 -9.01 -8.46
CA PRO A 525 24.90 -9.31 -9.74
C PRO A 525 24.81 -8.09 -10.67
N PHE A 526 24.70 -6.87 -10.12
CA PHE A 526 24.67 -5.64 -10.92
C PHE A 526 26.05 -5.35 -11.54
N ALA A 527 27.11 -5.60 -10.78
CA ALA A 527 28.47 -5.49 -11.31
C ALA A 527 28.74 -6.47 -12.46
N LEU A 528 28.20 -7.70 -12.39
CA LEU A 528 28.30 -8.68 -13.49
C LEU A 528 27.60 -8.19 -14.76
N ILE A 529 26.39 -7.62 -14.65
CA ILE A 529 25.68 -7.05 -15.80
C ILE A 529 26.48 -5.87 -16.37
N LYS A 530 26.89 -4.94 -15.51
CA LYS A 530 27.63 -3.74 -15.91
C LYS A 530 28.97 -4.05 -16.59
N SER A 531 29.67 -5.09 -16.15
CA SER A 531 30.95 -5.52 -16.76
C SER A 531 30.77 -6.24 -18.08
N GLY A 532 29.54 -6.57 -18.49
CA GLY A 532 29.27 -7.35 -19.71
C GLY A 532 29.63 -8.82 -19.54
N ALA A 533 29.57 -9.37 -18.32
CA ALA A 533 29.81 -10.80 -18.07
C ALA A 533 28.70 -11.69 -18.65
N TYR A 534 27.54 -11.10 -18.95
CA TYR A 534 26.40 -11.77 -19.58
C TYR A 534 26.07 -11.21 -20.96
N ASP A 535 25.65 -12.08 -21.85
CA ASP A 535 24.87 -11.76 -23.04
C ASP A 535 23.39 -11.69 -22.62
N LEU A 536 22.70 -10.62 -23.02
CA LEU A 536 21.29 -10.41 -22.72
C LEU A 536 20.44 -10.97 -23.88
N VAL A 537 19.72 -12.04 -23.62
CA VAL A 537 18.81 -12.66 -24.59
C VAL A 537 17.39 -12.26 -24.23
N ARG A 538 16.74 -11.46 -25.10
CA ARG A 538 15.36 -11.00 -24.83
C ARG A 538 14.45 -12.21 -24.63
N ASN A 539 13.64 -12.17 -23.56
CA ASN A 539 12.60 -13.19 -23.35
C ASN A 539 11.43 -12.90 -24.30
N PRO A 540 11.20 -13.73 -25.34
CA PRO A 540 10.19 -13.48 -26.36
C PRO A 540 8.82 -14.03 -25.97
N ASN A 541 8.68 -14.71 -24.83
CA ASN A 541 7.50 -15.47 -24.48
C ASN A 541 6.25 -14.60 -24.33
N ALA A 542 5.11 -15.20 -24.65
CA ALA A 542 3.81 -14.53 -24.62
C ALA A 542 3.46 -13.97 -23.24
N ASP A 543 3.81 -14.70 -22.16
CA ASP A 543 3.55 -14.28 -20.78
C ASP A 543 4.29 -12.97 -20.40
N VAL A 544 5.44 -12.70 -21.01
CA VAL A 544 6.17 -11.43 -20.83
C VAL A 544 5.44 -10.27 -21.51
N LEU A 545 5.01 -10.48 -22.75
CA LEU A 545 4.35 -9.44 -23.55
C LEU A 545 3.05 -8.93 -22.92
N VAL A 546 2.30 -9.84 -22.28
CA VAL A 546 0.99 -9.51 -21.65
C VAL A 546 1.12 -8.86 -20.28
N LYS A 547 2.34 -8.71 -19.74
CA LYS A 547 2.57 -7.96 -18.51
C LYS A 547 2.48 -6.44 -18.74
N SER A 548 2.69 -5.97 -19.98
CA SER A 548 2.58 -4.56 -20.32
C SER A 548 1.14 -4.16 -20.67
N TRP A 549 0.69 -3.02 -20.14
CA TRP A 549 -0.67 -2.52 -20.31
C TRP A 549 -0.77 -1.03 -20.00
N ASP A 550 -1.82 -0.39 -20.50
CA ASP A 550 -2.23 0.98 -20.19
C ASP A 550 -3.70 0.98 -19.78
N VAL A 551 -4.04 1.77 -18.77
CA VAL A 551 -5.42 2.04 -18.31
C VAL A 551 -5.63 3.54 -18.22
N GLU A 552 -6.73 4.02 -18.78
CA GLU A 552 -7.18 5.41 -18.70
C GLU A 552 -8.55 5.47 -18.04
N GLU A 553 -8.76 6.46 -17.15
CA GLU A 553 -10.04 6.73 -16.50
C GLU A 553 -10.34 8.23 -16.53
N LYS A 554 -11.56 8.57 -16.91
CA LYS A 554 -12.15 9.91 -16.83
C LYS A 554 -13.36 9.85 -15.91
N VAL A 555 -13.36 10.64 -14.85
CA VAL A 555 -14.41 10.61 -13.82
C VAL A 555 -14.96 12.02 -13.62
N ALA A 556 -16.27 12.17 -13.84
CA ALA A 556 -17.00 13.38 -13.57
C ALA A 556 -17.98 13.15 -12.40
N ILE A 557 -17.88 13.98 -11.36
CA ILE A 557 -18.69 13.87 -10.14
C ILE A 557 -19.44 15.17 -9.95
N GLY A 558 -20.78 15.12 -10.02
CA GLY A 558 -21.64 16.18 -9.54
C GLY A 558 -22.17 15.83 -8.14
N TYR A 559 -22.19 16.77 -7.22
CA TYR A 559 -22.73 16.53 -5.88
C TYR A 559 -23.59 17.65 -5.34
N LEU A 560 -24.51 17.26 -4.46
CA LEU A 560 -25.30 18.18 -3.64
C LEU A 560 -25.21 17.71 -2.19
N LYS A 561 -24.90 18.62 -1.27
CA LYS A 561 -24.77 18.38 0.16
C LYS A 561 -25.51 19.45 0.93
N ALA A 562 -26.28 19.03 1.91
CA ALA A 562 -26.91 19.92 2.88
C ALA A 562 -26.40 19.59 4.29
N ASN A 563 -26.06 20.61 5.04
CA ASN A 563 -25.63 20.48 6.44
C ASN A 563 -26.77 20.83 7.37
N ILE A 564 -26.91 20.07 8.44
CA ILE A 564 -27.93 20.21 9.47
C ILE A 564 -27.28 20.77 10.73
N ASP A 565 -27.90 21.74 11.35
CA ASP A 565 -27.65 22.21 12.71
C ASP A 565 -28.98 22.62 13.32
N ALA A 566 -29.56 21.71 14.08
CA ALA A 566 -30.94 21.85 14.58
C ALA A 566 -31.04 21.37 16.03
N ASP A 567 -32.09 21.78 16.71
CA ASP A 567 -32.48 21.24 18.00
C ASP A 567 -33.71 20.35 17.83
N LEU A 568 -33.62 19.11 18.26
CA LEU A 568 -34.73 18.16 18.20
C LEU A 568 -35.20 17.83 19.62
N GLY A 569 -36.15 18.62 20.12
CA GLY A 569 -36.74 18.42 21.46
C GLY A 569 -35.73 18.58 22.59
N GLY A 570 -34.81 19.54 22.48
CA GLY A 570 -33.77 19.81 23.48
C GLY A 570 -32.48 19.01 23.27
N VAL A 571 -32.38 18.24 22.18
CA VAL A 571 -31.15 17.54 21.76
C VAL A 571 -30.57 18.21 20.53
N PRO A 572 -29.39 18.83 20.60
CA PRO A 572 -28.71 19.37 19.43
C PRO A 572 -28.35 18.26 18.43
N VAL A 573 -28.74 18.45 17.19
CA VAL A 573 -28.47 17.52 16.08
C VAL A 573 -27.65 18.22 15.01
N THR A 574 -26.45 17.75 14.76
CA THR A 574 -25.62 18.19 13.64
C THR A 574 -25.44 17.06 12.65
N GLY A 575 -25.24 17.39 11.38
CA GLY A 575 -25.10 16.35 10.38
C GLY A 575 -25.04 16.88 8.97
N ASN A 576 -25.12 15.94 8.04
CA ASN A 576 -25.26 16.24 6.62
C ASN A 576 -26.02 15.13 5.90
N PHE A 577 -26.64 15.50 4.79
CA PHE A 577 -27.18 14.57 3.81
C PHE A 577 -26.93 15.10 2.41
N GLY A 578 -26.88 14.19 1.46
CA GLY A 578 -26.63 14.56 0.09
C GLY A 578 -26.40 13.35 -0.81
N PHE A 579 -25.93 13.62 -2.00
CA PHE A 579 -25.60 12.58 -2.96
C PHE A 579 -24.51 13.02 -3.91
N GLN A 580 -23.85 12.04 -4.53
CA GLN A 580 -22.98 12.19 -5.70
C GLN A 580 -23.58 11.43 -6.88
N ILE A 581 -23.44 12.02 -8.07
CA ILE A 581 -23.62 11.34 -9.36
C ILE A 581 -22.23 11.23 -9.97
N VAL A 582 -21.76 10.01 -10.13
CA VAL A 582 -20.41 9.70 -10.61
C VAL A 582 -20.50 9.08 -12.00
N HIS A 583 -20.06 9.78 -13.02
CA HIS A 583 -19.92 9.25 -14.37
C HIS A 583 -18.46 8.85 -14.60
N THR A 584 -18.23 7.60 -14.96
CA THR A 584 -16.89 7.06 -15.25
C THR A 584 -16.84 6.60 -16.70
N ASP A 585 -15.76 6.97 -17.40
CA ASP A 585 -15.36 6.46 -18.70
C ASP A 585 -13.96 5.84 -18.55
N GLN A 586 -13.85 4.54 -18.69
CA GLN A 586 -12.60 3.80 -18.51
C GLN A 586 -12.25 2.99 -19.74
N GLY A 587 -10.95 2.84 -19.99
CA GLY A 587 -10.43 2.06 -21.10
C GLY A 587 -9.06 1.48 -20.81
N SER A 588 -8.68 0.46 -21.59
CA SER A 588 -7.35 -0.15 -21.53
C SER A 588 -6.91 -0.57 -22.91
N THR A 589 -5.61 -0.45 -23.17
CA THR A 589 -4.94 -0.98 -24.35
C THR A 589 -3.79 -1.89 -23.95
N ALA A 590 -3.61 -3.00 -24.65
CA ALA A 590 -2.55 -3.96 -24.36
C ALA A 590 -2.39 -4.97 -25.52
N LEU A 591 -1.56 -5.99 -25.29
CA LEU A 591 -1.38 -7.11 -26.22
C LEU A 591 -2.09 -8.38 -25.74
N GLY A 592 -2.69 -9.10 -26.69
CA GLY A 592 -2.94 -10.54 -26.58
C GLY A 592 -1.75 -11.29 -27.16
N ALA A 593 -1.27 -12.34 -26.49
CA ALA A 593 -0.14 -13.11 -26.97
C ALA A 593 -0.28 -14.61 -26.67
N SER A 594 0.31 -15.44 -27.56
CA SER A 594 0.33 -16.90 -27.44
C SER A 594 1.68 -17.46 -27.89
N GLY A 595 2.11 -18.54 -27.27
CA GLY A 595 3.32 -19.27 -27.68
C GLY A 595 4.59 -18.87 -26.95
N THR A 596 5.67 -19.54 -27.31
CA THR A 596 7.02 -19.32 -26.76
C THR A 596 8.03 -19.17 -27.88
N GLY A 597 9.17 -18.54 -27.58
CA GLY A 597 10.29 -18.39 -28.51
C GLY A 597 9.91 -17.69 -29.83
N THR A 598 10.29 -18.26 -30.95
CA THR A 598 10.01 -17.74 -32.30
C THR A 598 8.55 -17.99 -32.76
N GLY A 599 7.81 -18.86 -32.06
CA GLY A 599 6.41 -19.18 -32.34
C GLY A 599 5.41 -18.22 -31.69
N VAL A 600 5.84 -17.09 -31.10
CA VAL A 600 4.95 -16.14 -30.46
C VAL A 600 4.10 -15.39 -31.48
N THR A 601 2.78 -15.48 -31.29
CA THR A 601 1.79 -14.74 -32.04
C THR A 601 1.17 -13.64 -31.17
N ARG A 602 0.68 -12.54 -31.79
CA ARG A 602 0.22 -11.34 -31.08
C ARG A 602 -1.06 -10.80 -31.70
N ALA A 603 -1.90 -10.19 -30.86
CA ALA A 603 -3.07 -9.41 -31.24
C ALA A 603 -3.12 -8.12 -30.42
N ASN A 604 -3.47 -6.98 -31.05
CA ASN A 604 -3.72 -5.74 -30.31
C ASN A 604 -5.10 -5.82 -29.66
N LEU A 605 -5.19 -5.49 -28.37
CA LEU A 605 -6.42 -5.50 -27.61
C LEU A 605 -6.72 -4.12 -27.07
N ALA A 606 -7.99 -3.75 -27.13
CA ALA A 606 -8.52 -2.57 -26.49
C ALA A 606 -9.92 -2.87 -25.96
N GLY A 607 -10.30 -2.27 -24.89
CA GLY A 607 -11.64 -2.38 -24.33
C GLY A 607 -11.89 -1.32 -23.27
N GLY A 608 -13.13 -1.18 -22.84
CA GLY A 608 -13.52 -0.20 -21.84
C GLY A 608 -15.01 -0.16 -21.60
N LYS A 609 -15.43 0.62 -20.61
CA LYS A 609 -16.83 0.76 -20.22
C LYS A 609 -17.14 2.15 -19.70
N LYS A 610 -18.36 2.62 -19.98
CA LYS A 610 -18.95 3.81 -19.38
C LYS A 610 -20.06 3.39 -18.43
N TYR A 611 -20.11 4.00 -17.26
CA TYR A 611 -21.17 3.74 -16.28
C TYR A 611 -21.42 4.97 -15.41
N VAL A 612 -22.56 4.94 -14.72
CA VAL A 612 -22.99 6.01 -13.80
C VAL A 612 -23.36 5.38 -12.46
N ASP A 613 -22.85 5.94 -11.37
CA ASP A 613 -23.19 5.59 -10.01
C ASP A 613 -23.92 6.73 -9.30
N PHE A 614 -24.95 6.37 -8.49
CA PHE A 614 -25.63 7.27 -7.58
C PHE A 614 -25.30 6.91 -6.15
N LEU A 615 -24.62 7.82 -5.42
CA LEU A 615 -24.07 7.62 -4.10
C LEU A 615 -24.72 8.55 -3.07
N PRO A 616 -25.89 8.20 -2.51
CA PRO A 616 -26.50 8.95 -1.41
C PRO A 616 -25.71 8.73 -0.11
N SER A 617 -25.71 9.76 0.75
CA SER A 617 -25.11 9.69 2.09
C SER A 617 -25.88 10.54 3.09
N VAL A 618 -25.96 10.06 4.32
CA VAL A 618 -26.52 10.75 5.49
C VAL A 618 -25.60 10.48 6.67
N ASN A 619 -25.20 11.52 7.38
CA ASN A 619 -24.50 11.45 8.65
C ASN A 619 -25.24 12.33 9.65
N LEU A 620 -25.62 11.78 10.80
CA LEU A 620 -26.31 12.49 11.89
C LEU A 620 -25.55 12.27 13.19
N ARG A 621 -25.37 13.34 13.95
CA ARG A 621 -24.80 13.34 15.29
C ARG A 621 -25.77 13.99 16.24
N PHE A 622 -26.20 13.24 17.25
CA PHE A 622 -27.03 13.70 18.37
C PHE A 622 -26.09 13.99 19.54
N ALA A 623 -26.04 15.25 19.96
CA ALA A 623 -25.30 15.68 21.15
C ALA A 623 -26.16 15.47 22.40
N LEU A 624 -25.92 14.37 23.10
CA LEU A 624 -26.61 14.00 24.31
C LEU A 624 -26.01 14.71 25.54
N PRO A 625 -26.73 14.84 26.66
CA PRO A 625 -26.21 15.42 27.90
C PRO A 625 -24.91 14.79 28.39
N ASN A 626 -24.14 15.57 29.18
CA ASN A 626 -22.88 15.09 29.75
C ASN A 626 -21.83 14.67 28.73
N GLU A 627 -21.64 15.42 27.65
CA GLU A 627 -20.61 15.15 26.60
C GLU A 627 -20.73 13.77 25.93
N GLN A 628 -21.93 13.30 25.73
CA GLN A 628 -22.21 12.07 24.98
C GLN A 628 -22.59 12.41 23.54
N SER A 629 -22.27 11.53 22.59
CA SER A 629 -22.69 11.65 21.21
C SER A 629 -23.17 10.29 20.70
N LEU A 630 -24.29 10.31 20.00
CA LEU A 630 -24.76 9.16 19.23
C LEU A 630 -24.73 9.54 17.75
N ARG A 631 -24.03 8.72 16.93
CA ARG A 631 -23.90 8.97 15.50
C ARG A 631 -24.56 7.87 14.71
N PHE A 632 -25.21 8.25 13.63
CA PHE A 632 -25.78 7.34 12.63
C PHE A 632 -25.28 7.76 11.25
N ALA A 633 -24.89 6.80 10.43
CA ALA A 633 -24.56 7.05 9.05
C ALA A 633 -25.14 5.96 8.15
N ILE A 634 -25.64 6.38 6.99
CA ILE A 634 -26.11 5.51 5.92
C ILE A 634 -25.51 6.07 4.63
N ALA A 635 -24.83 5.23 3.85
CA ALA A 635 -24.27 5.67 2.58
C ALA A 635 -24.17 4.51 1.59
N ARG A 636 -24.33 4.81 0.30
CA ARG A 636 -23.83 3.96 -0.76
C ARG A 636 -22.39 4.36 -1.05
N THR A 637 -21.49 3.39 -1.03
CA THR A 637 -20.06 3.55 -1.28
C THR A 637 -19.60 2.69 -2.45
N LEU A 638 -18.51 3.09 -3.08
CA LEU A 638 -17.89 2.30 -4.14
C LEU A 638 -16.38 2.22 -3.97
N ALA A 639 -15.79 1.18 -4.57
CA ALA A 639 -14.35 1.14 -4.87
C ALA A 639 -14.20 0.80 -6.34
N ARG A 640 -13.44 1.62 -7.07
CA ARG A 640 -13.15 1.37 -8.49
C ARG A 640 -12.31 0.11 -8.64
N PRO A 641 -12.42 -0.65 -9.75
CA PRO A 641 -11.67 -1.88 -9.96
C PRO A 641 -10.17 -1.63 -9.90
N ARG A 642 -9.42 -2.67 -9.58
CA ARG A 642 -7.96 -2.65 -9.58
C ARG A 642 -7.44 -2.42 -11.00
N MET A 643 -6.38 -1.60 -11.14
CA MET A 643 -5.82 -1.27 -12.45
C MET A 643 -5.26 -2.49 -13.18
N ASP A 644 -4.57 -3.39 -12.45
CA ASP A 644 -4.05 -4.63 -13.00
C ASP A 644 -5.16 -5.61 -13.44
N GLN A 645 -6.33 -5.57 -12.84
CA GLN A 645 -7.49 -6.36 -13.28
C GLN A 645 -8.19 -5.77 -14.50
N MET A 646 -8.10 -4.45 -14.67
CA MET A 646 -8.70 -3.74 -15.82
C MET A 646 -7.87 -3.81 -17.09
N ARG A 647 -6.64 -4.34 -17.05
CA ARG A 647 -5.79 -4.44 -18.24
C ARG A 647 -6.49 -5.23 -19.36
N ALA A 648 -6.34 -4.79 -20.60
CA ALA A 648 -6.88 -5.50 -21.75
C ALA A 648 -6.05 -6.75 -22.10
N SER A 649 -4.81 -6.87 -21.60
CA SER A 649 -3.88 -7.96 -21.96
C SER A 649 -4.39 -9.35 -21.61
N LYS A 650 -4.14 -10.30 -22.53
CA LYS A 650 -4.53 -11.70 -22.38
C LYS A 650 -3.46 -12.64 -22.94
N THR A 651 -3.14 -13.70 -22.24
CA THR A 651 -2.56 -14.88 -22.89
C THR A 651 -3.67 -15.67 -23.55
N PHE A 652 -3.41 -16.23 -24.72
CA PHE A 652 -4.33 -17.13 -25.38
C PHE A 652 -3.61 -18.37 -25.91
N THR A 653 -4.38 -19.43 -26.13
CA THR A 653 -3.90 -20.68 -26.73
C THR A 653 -4.86 -21.08 -27.84
N TYR A 654 -4.30 -21.51 -28.98
CA TYR A 654 -5.02 -22.16 -30.06
C TYR A 654 -4.56 -23.61 -30.17
N ASP A 655 -5.50 -24.57 -29.98
CA ASP A 655 -5.26 -25.99 -30.09
C ASP A 655 -5.81 -26.52 -31.44
N ALA A 656 -4.89 -26.71 -32.41
CA ALA A 656 -5.23 -27.12 -33.77
C ALA A 656 -5.90 -28.51 -33.83
N VAL A 657 -5.67 -29.36 -32.82
CA VAL A 657 -6.32 -30.70 -32.74
C VAL A 657 -7.83 -30.54 -32.52
N LYS A 658 -8.25 -29.48 -31.88
CA LYS A 658 -9.66 -29.17 -31.63
C LYS A 658 -10.29 -28.24 -32.68
N ALA A 659 -9.63 -27.95 -33.78
CA ALA A 659 -10.08 -26.96 -34.78
C ALA A 659 -11.50 -27.20 -35.31
N GLY A 660 -11.90 -28.46 -35.47
CA GLY A 660 -13.24 -28.84 -35.92
C GLY A 660 -14.33 -28.83 -34.82
N ASN A 661 -13.99 -28.53 -33.56
CA ASN A 661 -14.94 -28.62 -32.45
C ASN A 661 -15.70 -27.30 -32.30
N THR A 662 -17.03 -27.38 -32.22
CA THR A 662 -17.93 -26.22 -32.01
C THR A 662 -18.46 -26.13 -30.58
N ASN A 663 -18.23 -27.12 -29.73
CA ASN A 663 -18.62 -27.07 -28.32
C ASN A 663 -17.68 -26.16 -27.56
N ILE A 664 -18.24 -25.14 -26.91
CA ILE A 664 -17.48 -24.11 -26.19
C ILE A 664 -16.53 -24.68 -25.12
N ASN A 665 -16.91 -25.74 -24.42
CA ASN A 665 -16.09 -26.39 -23.40
C ASN A 665 -14.88 -27.16 -23.98
N PHE A 666 -14.91 -27.44 -25.27
CA PHE A 666 -13.86 -28.13 -26.04
C PHE A 666 -13.37 -27.27 -27.22
N SER A 667 -13.61 -25.95 -27.13
CA SER A 667 -13.15 -25.02 -28.15
C SER A 667 -11.63 -25.12 -28.36
N PRO A 668 -11.16 -24.91 -29.60
CA PRO A 668 -9.72 -24.75 -29.86
C PRO A 668 -9.11 -23.53 -29.18
N TRP A 669 -9.92 -22.58 -28.71
CA TRP A 669 -9.49 -21.36 -28.11
C TRP A 669 -9.67 -21.36 -26.58
N SER A 670 -8.64 -20.93 -25.88
CA SER A 670 -8.69 -20.66 -24.44
C SER A 670 -7.75 -19.51 -24.07
N GLY A 671 -7.90 -18.92 -22.89
CA GLY A 671 -7.02 -17.84 -22.47
C GLY A 671 -7.22 -17.40 -21.01
N THR A 672 -6.34 -16.51 -20.58
CA THR A 672 -6.42 -15.82 -19.28
C THR A 672 -6.01 -14.37 -19.45
N GLY A 673 -6.58 -13.46 -18.66
CA GLY A 673 -6.18 -12.05 -18.73
C GLY A 673 -7.00 -11.13 -17.85
N GLY A 674 -6.90 -9.83 -18.09
CA GLY A 674 -7.71 -8.82 -17.42
C GLY A 674 -9.05 -8.56 -18.14
N ASN A 675 -9.82 -7.63 -17.57
CA ASN A 675 -11.14 -7.24 -18.08
C ASN A 675 -11.34 -5.71 -17.96
N PRO A 676 -11.21 -4.95 -19.05
CA PRO A 676 -11.38 -3.49 -19.04
C PRO A 676 -12.84 -3.05 -18.83
N GLU A 677 -13.80 -3.97 -18.87
CA GLU A 677 -15.22 -3.71 -18.69
C GLU A 677 -15.70 -3.88 -17.23
N LEU A 678 -14.78 -4.06 -16.29
CA LEU A 678 -15.12 -4.19 -14.87
C LEU A 678 -15.83 -2.95 -14.36
N GLU A 679 -16.89 -3.19 -13.57
CA GLU A 679 -17.58 -2.16 -12.81
C GLU A 679 -17.08 -2.12 -11.34
N PRO A 680 -17.30 -1.00 -10.62
CA PRO A 680 -16.90 -0.87 -9.23
C PRO A 680 -17.53 -1.94 -8.33
N TRP A 681 -16.83 -2.26 -7.25
CA TRP A 681 -17.47 -2.82 -6.08
C TRP A 681 -18.38 -1.77 -5.46
N ARG A 682 -19.61 -2.15 -5.16
CA ARG A 682 -20.62 -1.26 -4.56
C ARG A 682 -21.11 -1.85 -3.25
N ALA A 683 -21.34 -1.01 -2.26
CA ALA A 683 -21.91 -1.42 -0.98
C ALA A 683 -22.89 -0.40 -0.44
N ASP A 684 -23.97 -0.88 0.19
CA ASP A 684 -24.79 -0.07 1.08
C ASP A 684 -24.24 -0.25 2.51
N ALA A 685 -23.84 0.86 3.12
CA ALA A 685 -23.19 0.90 4.42
C ALA A 685 -24.10 1.51 5.48
N TYR A 686 -24.14 0.91 6.65
CA TYR A 686 -24.90 1.31 7.82
C TYR A 686 -23.97 1.34 9.02
N ASP A 687 -23.86 2.48 9.69
CA ASP A 687 -22.95 2.71 10.80
C ASP A 687 -23.69 3.34 11.98
N VAL A 688 -23.35 2.91 13.19
CA VAL A 688 -23.78 3.52 14.44
C VAL A 688 -22.58 3.63 15.37
N SER A 689 -22.41 4.76 16.05
CA SER A 689 -21.37 4.96 17.05
C SER A 689 -21.91 5.70 18.26
N TYR A 690 -21.65 5.17 19.44
CA TYR A 690 -21.84 5.87 20.71
C TYR A 690 -20.48 6.31 21.25
N GLU A 691 -20.39 7.56 21.66
CA GLU A 691 -19.16 8.18 22.15
C GLU A 691 -19.46 8.93 23.45
N LYS A 692 -18.62 8.71 24.48
CA LYS A 692 -18.64 9.49 25.71
C LYS A 692 -17.28 10.16 25.87
N TYR A 693 -17.29 11.48 25.97
CA TYR A 693 -16.09 12.28 26.20
C TYR A 693 -16.00 12.71 27.67
N PHE A 694 -14.78 12.89 28.14
CA PHE A 694 -14.44 13.40 29.47
C PHE A 694 -13.49 14.58 29.27
N GLY A 695 -14.07 15.74 28.92
CA GLY A 695 -13.33 16.92 28.52
C GLY A 695 -12.60 16.74 27.18
N ARG A 696 -11.34 17.22 27.09
CA ARG A 696 -10.50 17.18 25.88
C ARG A 696 -9.53 15.99 25.88
N GLN A 697 -9.39 15.26 26.99
CA GLN A 697 -8.27 14.35 27.22
C GLN A 697 -8.67 12.88 27.17
N ALA A 698 -9.95 12.56 27.29
CA ALA A 698 -10.40 11.19 27.35
C ALA A 698 -11.70 10.95 26.62
N TYR A 699 -11.86 9.75 26.13
CA TYR A 699 -13.11 9.26 25.56
C TYR A 699 -13.22 7.73 25.65
N VAL A 700 -14.45 7.26 25.56
CA VAL A 700 -14.80 5.86 25.28
C VAL A 700 -15.77 5.85 24.12
N SER A 701 -15.58 4.95 23.16
CA SER A 701 -16.49 4.77 22.03
C SER A 701 -16.79 3.31 21.75
N LEU A 702 -18.01 3.04 21.33
CA LEU A 702 -18.46 1.75 20.84
C LEU A 702 -19.19 1.99 19.50
N ALA A 703 -18.71 1.33 18.45
CA ALA A 703 -19.31 1.43 17.12
C ALA A 703 -19.68 0.06 16.58
N ALA A 704 -20.73 0.02 15.75
CA ALA A 704 -21.09 -1.16 14.97
C ALA A 704 -21.34 -0.74 13.53
N PHE A 705 -21.01 -1.61 12.60
CA PHE A 705 -21.20 -1.37 11.18
C PHE A 705 -21.67 -2.61 10.43
N TYR A 706 -22.40 -2.39 9.35
CA TYR A 706 -22.80 -3.40 8.38
C TYR A 706 -22.67 -2.83 6.97
N LYS A 707 -21.99 -3.57 6.09
CA LYS A 707 -21.87 -3.26 4.66
C LYS A 707 -22.46 -4.40 3.86
N ASP A 708 -23.49 -4.12 3.07
CA ASP A 708 -24.08 -5.02 2.10
C ASP A 708 -23.40 -4.81 0.75
N LEU A 709 -22.48 -5.72 0.41
CA LEU A 709 -21.74 -5.68 -0.84
C LEU A 709 -22.67 -6.11 -1.97
N LYS A 710 -22.99 -5.19 -2.87
CA LYS A 710 -23.84 -5.47 -4.03
C LYS A 710 -23.12 -6.27 -5.10
N THR A 711 -21.84 -5.98 -5.28
CA THR A 711 -20.96 -6.62 -6.25
C THR A 711 -19.63 -6.98 -5.62
N TYR A 712 -19.01 -8.05 -6.12
CA TYR A 712 -17.63 -8.42 -5.84
C TYR A 712 -16.97 -8.94 -7.11
N VAL A 713 -15.65 -8.76 -7.26
CA VAL A 713 -14.93 -9.21 -8.45
C VAL A 713 -14.27 -10.56 -8.18
N TYR A 714 -14.56 -11.53 -9.04
CA TYR A 714 -14.01 -12.89 -9.00
C TYR A 714 -13.43 -13.27 -10.36
N ASP A 715 -12.42 -14.13 -10.37
CA ASP A 715 -11.97 -14.77 -11.62
C ASP A 715 -12.99 -15.81 -12.07
N GLN A 716 -13.50 -15.67 -13.28
CA GLN A 716 -14.49 -16.55 -13.89
C GLN A 716 -14.13 -16.86 -15.34
N SER A 717 -14.47 -18.06 -15.79
CA SER A 717 -14.36 -18.44 -17.20
C SER A 717 -15.59 -17.94 -17.94
N VAL A 718 -15.38 -17.07 -18.92
CA VAL A 718 -16.42 -16.47 -19.76
C VAL A 718 -16.14 -16.75 -21.23
N VAL A 719 -17.20 -16.72 -22.05
CA VAL A 719 -17.07 -16.84 -23.49
C VAL A 719 -16.44 -15.56 -24.04
N PHE A 720 -15.38 -15.73 -24.84
CA PHE A 720 -14.67 -14.65 -25.51
C PHE A 720 -14.59 -14.91 -27.01
N ASP A 721 -14.72 -13.86 -27.81
CA ASP A 721 -14.62 -13.91 -29.27
C ASP A 721 -13.17 -13.70 -29.70
N PHE A 722 -12.54 -14.72 -30.26
CA PHE A 722 -11.19 -14.72 -30.82
C PHE A 722 -11.16 -14.35 -32.30
N THR A 723 -12.20 -13.71 -32.86
CA THR A 723 -12.17 -13.19 -34.22
C THR A 723 -10.98 -12.24 -34.41
N GLY A 724 -10.17 -12.47 -35.44
CA GLY A 724 -8.95 -11.71 -35.68
C GLY A 724 -7.70 -12.18 -34.93
N PHE A 725 -7.83 -13.13 -34.00
CA PHE A 725 -6.65 -13.71 -33.35
C PHE A 725 -5.95 -14.72 -34.28
N PRO A 726 -4.60 -14.72 -34.28
CA PRO A 726 -3.83 -15.59 -35.17
C PRO A 726 -3.88 -17.06 -34.71
N THR A 727 -4.02 -17.98 -35.68
CA THR A 727 -3.96 -19.43 -35.45
C THR A 727 -2.54 -19.98 -35.47
N GLY A 728 -1.53 -19.12 -35.68
CA GLY A 728 -0.12 -19.54 -35.83
C GLY A 728 0.17 -20.31 -37.12
N GLY A 729 -0.64 -20.09 -38.17
CA GLY A 729 -0.51 -20.80 -39.47
C GLY A 729 -1.16 -22.20 -39.48
N ASN A 730 -1.93 -22.53 -38.44
CA ASN A 730 -2.68 -23.75 -38.34
C ASN A 730 -4.04 -23.69 -39.09
N ILE A 731 -4.75 -24.82 -39.10
CA ILE A 731 -6.08 -24.94 -39.71
C ILE A 731 -7.06 -23.93 -39.12
N GLU A 732 -7.89 -23.32 -39.98
CA GLU A 732 -8.94 -22.41 -39.53
C GLU A 732 -9.96 -23.14 -38.66
N PRO A 733 -10.37 -22.55 -37.49
CA PRO A 733 -11.28 -23.19 -36.58
C PRO A 733 -12.74 -23.11 -37.03
N ALA A 734 -13.52 -24.12 -36.69
CA ALA A 734 -14.96 -24.13 -36.87
C ALA A 734 -15.69 -23.09 -36.01
N THR A 735 -15.09 -22.65 -34.93
CA THR A 735 -15.58 -21.55 -34.08
C THR A 735 -14.45 -20.63 -33.67
N ARG A 736 -14.74 -19.32 -33.59
CA ARG A 736 -13.87 -18.30 -33.03
C ARG A 736 -14.18 -17.98 -31.56
N GLN A 737 -15.15 -18.65 -30.96
CA GLN A 737 -15.48 -18.51 -29.55
C GLN A 737 -14.72 -19.49 -28.70
N GLY A 738 -14.26 -19.06 -27.52
CA GLY A 738 -13.54 -19.87 -26.53
C GLY A 738 -13.74 -19.36 -25.11
N LEU A 739 -13.23 -20.11 -24.15
CA LEU A 739 -13.30 -19.74 -22.74
C LEU A 739 -12.05 -18.98 -22.31
N VAL A 740 -12.24 -17.80 -21.69
CA VAL A 740 -11.17 -17.00 -21.10
C VAL A 740 -11.46 -16.81 -19.61
N THR A 741 -10.48 -17.10 -18.77
CA THR A 741 -10.56 -16.81 -17.33
C THR A 741 -10.12 -15.37 -17.09
N THR A 742 -11.04 -14.53 -16.63
CA THR A 742 -10.82 -13.12 -16.36
C THR A 742 -11.58 -12.68 -15.12
N PRO A 743 -11.14 -11.58 -14.46
CA PRO A 743 -11.93 -10.93 -13.41
C PRO A 743 -13.29 -10.52 -13.94
N GLN A 744 -14.35 -10.84 -13.21
CA GLN A 744 -15.75 -10.55 -13.56
C GLN A 744 -16.48 -9.98 -12.35
N ASN A 745 -17.44 -9.09 -12.59
CA ASN A 745 -18.36 -8.64 -11.54
C ASN A 745 -19.33 -9.78 -11.22
N GLY A 746 -19.22 -10.32 -10.03
CA GLY A 746 -20.08 -11.36 -9.51
C GLY A 746 -20.96 -10.86 -8.36
N LYS A 747 -21.64 -11.79 -7.72
CA LYS A 747 -22.49 -11.53 -6.56
C LYS A 747 -21.64 -11.03 -5.40
N GLY A 748 -22.13 -10.02 -4.69
CA GLY A 748 -21.49 -9.47 -3.51
C GLY A 748 -21.56 -10.38 -2.28
N GLY A 749 -21.71 -9.76 -1.12
CA GLY A 749 -21.74 -10.45 0.15
C GLY A 749 -21.93 -9.45 1.27
N SER A 750 -21.34 -9.70 2.45
CA SER A 750 -21.45 -8.77 3.55
C SER A 750 -20.16 -8.61 4.34
N VAL A 751 -19.97 -7.44 4.96
CA VAL A 751 -18.95 -7.16 5.96
C VAL A 751 -19.64 -6.51 7.15
N LYS A 752 -19.39 -7.02 8.36
CA LYS A 752 -20.00 -6.50 9.59
C LYS A 752 -19.02 -6.56 10.73
N GLY A 753 -19.17 -5.69 11.70
CA GLY A 753 -18.27 -5.71 12.85
C GLY A 753 -18.66 -4.75 13.94
N VAL A 754 -17.92 -4.86 15.03
CA VAL A 754 -17.97 -3.97 16.18
C VAL A 754 -16.58 -3.43 16.47
N GLU A 755 -16.52 -2.18 16.92
CA GLU A 755 -15.28 -1.47 17.23
C GLU A 755 -15.43 -0.83 18.61
N PHE A 756 -14.43 -1.02 19.46
CA PHE A 756 -14.34 -0.37 20.76
C PHE A 756 -13.06 0.46 20.81
N ALA A 757 -13.13 1.65 21.37
CA ALA A 757 -11.94 2.44 21.65
C ALA A 757 -12.09 3.21 22.96
N ALA A 758 -10.98 3.33 23.68
CA ALA A 758 -10.90 4.13 24.89
C ALA A 758 -9.55 4.83 24.98
N SER A 759 -9.55 6.07 25.39
CA SER A 759 -8.34 6.83 25.72
C SER A 759 -8.56 7.51 27.06
N MET A 760 -7.66 7.27 28.01
CA MET A 760 -7.82 7.75 29.37
C MET A 760 -6.49 8.12 30.02
N PRO A 761 -6.30 9.38 30.44
CA PRO A 761 -5.20 9.74 31.31
C PRO A 761 -5.44 9.24 32.73
N GLY A 762 -4.40 8.78 33.41
CA GLY A 762 -4.48 8.20 34.76
C GLY A 762 -4.94 9.20 35.81
N SER A 763 -4.72 10.49 35.60
CA SER A 763 -5.20 11.57 36.48
C SER A 763 -6.73 11.62 36.65
N LEU A 764 -7.50 11.10 35.68
CA LEU A 764 -8.96 10.96 35.82
C LEU A 764 -9.37 9.82 36.77
N LEU A 765 -8.50 8.85 36.98
CA LEU A 765 -8.75 7.75 37.93
C LEU A 765 -8.29 8.11 39.34
N THR A 766 -7.09 8.67 39.45
CA THR A 766 -6.52 9.14 40.71
C THR A 766 -5.35 10.10 40.45
N PRO A 767 -5.15 11.15 41.28
CA PRO A 767 -4.00 12.05 41.16
C PRO A 767 -2.64 11.36 41.23
N ILE A 768 -2.54 10.18 41.87
CA ILE A 768 -1.28 9.39 41.98
C ILE A 768 -0.83 8.95 40.57
N LEU A 769 -1.75 8.71 39.67
CA LEU A 769 -1.45 8.30 38.31
C LEU A 769 -1.28 9.48 37.32
N ASP A 770 -1.07 10.70 37.87
CA ASP A 770 -0.79 11.87 37.00
C ASP A 770 0.51 11.65 36.22
N GLY A 771 0.44 11.91 34.92
CA GLY A 771 1.47 11.59 33.94
C GLY A 771 1.24 10.28 33.19
N PHE A 772 0.64 9.27 33.83
CA PHE A 772 0.26 8.03 33.15
C PHE A 772 -0.99 8.19 32.28
N GLY A 773 -1.08 7.36 31.25
CA GLY A 773 -2.31 7.20 30.46
C GLY A 773 -2.24 5.94 29.60
N ALA A 774 -3.41 5.58 29.08
CA ALA A 774 -3.56 4.45 28.18
C ALA A 774 -4.53 4.75 27.04
N THR A 775 -4.25 4.21 25.88
CA THR A 775 -5.21 4.08 24.79
C THR A 775 -5.38 2.61 24.44
N PHE A 776 -6.62 2.20 24.28
CA PHE A 776 -6.97 0.84 23.90
C PHE A 776 -7.98 0.88 22.75
N SER A 777 -7.78 0.06 21.75
CA SER A 777 -8.76 -0.17 20.69
C SER A 777 -8.85 -1.66 20.37
N ALA A 778 -10.05 -2.14 20.08
CA ALA A 778 -10.30 -3.49 19.61
C ALA A 778 -11.42 -3.49 18.57
N SER A 779 -11.30 -4.36 17.59
CA SER A 779 -12.35 -4.58 16.58
C SER A 779 -12.52 -6.06 16.30
N TYR A 780 -13.76 -6.45 16.07
CA TYR A 780 -14.12 -7.74 15.52
C TYR A 780 -14.88 -7.52 14.22
N THR A 781 -14.36 -8.06 13.12
CA THR A 781 -14.94 -7.93 11.78
C THR A 781 -15.14 -9.32 11.17
N ASP A 782 -16.32 -9.57 10.64
CA ASP A 782 -16.65 -10.79 9.91
C ASP A 782 -17.15 -10.43 8.51
N SER A 783 -16.82 -11.29 7.52
CA SER A 783 -17.24 -11.10 6.14
C SER A 783 -17.66 -12.44 5.52
N SER A 784 -18.56 -12.34 4.55
CA SER A 784 -19.08 -13.49 3.83
C SER A 784 -19.23 -13.11 2.37
N ILE A 785 -18.49 -13.79 1.49
CA ILE A 785 -18.61 -13.74 0.03
C ILE A 785 -18.82 -15.13 -0.51
N GLN A 786 -19.46 -15.24 -1.67
CA GLN A 786 -19.69 -16.51 -2.35
C GLN A 786 -19.30 -16.38 -3.82
N PRO A 787 -18.04 -16.72 -4.18
CA PRO A 787 -17.53 -16.56 -5.54
C PRO A 787 -18.38 -17.28 -6.60
N ASN A 788 -18.75 -18.53 -6.33
CA ASN A 788 -19.66 -19.29 -7.20
C ASN A 788 -20.89 -19.74 -6.39
N PRO A 789 -22.07 -19.85 -7.02
CA PRO A 789 -23.29 -20.26 -6.33
C PRO A 789 -23.22 -21.62 -5.63
N SER A 790 -22.32 -22.50 -6.10
CA SER A 790 -22.08 -23.85 -5.54
C SER A 790 -21.05 -23.85 -4.41
N ASP A 791 -20.28 -22.77 -4.24
CA ASP A 791 -19.21 -22.71 -3.25
C ASP A 791 -19.75 -22.42 -1.85
N LYS A 792 -19.00 -22.85 -0.84
CA LYS A 792 -19.22 -22.38 0.54
C LYS A 792 -18.86 -20.91 0.63
N THR A 793 -19.54 -20.19 1.50
CA THR A 793 -19.18 -18.81 1.83
C THR A 793 -17.74 -18.74 2.35
N GLN A 794 -17.02 -17.72 1.91
CA GLN A 794 -15.62 -17.47 2.24
C GLN A 794 -15.44 -16.09 2.87
N THR A 795 -14.37 -15.92 3.63
CA THR A 795 -13.96 -14.61 4.14
C THR A 795 -13.25 -13.82 3.04
N ILE A 796 -13.49 -12.52 2.98
CA ILE A 796 -12.76 -11.63 2.05
C ILE A 796 -11.26 -11.71 2.32
N PRO A 797 -10.41 -11.87 1.30
CA PRO A 797 -8.97 -11.81 1.45
C PRO A 797 -8.49 -10.47 2.04
N GLY A 798 -7.48 -10.52 2.88
CA GLY A 798 -6.95 -9.37 3.62
C GLY A 798 -7.62 -9.09 4.97
N LEU A 799 -8.76 -9.73 5.25
CA LEU A 799 -9.55 -9.48 6.45
C LEU A 799 -9.07 -10.30 7.64
N SER A 800 -8.54 -9.62 8.66
CA SER A 800 -8.32 -10.20 10.00
C SER A 800 -9.56 -10.02 10.85
N LYS A 801 -10.07 -11.12 11.45
CA LYS A 801 -11.29 -11.05 12.25
C LYS A 801 -11.14 -10.20 13.50
N THR A 802 -10.00 -10.30 14.17
CA THR A 802 -9.73 -9.56 15.40
C THR A 802 -8.48 -8.71 15.25
N VAL A 803 -8.60 -7.43 15.56
CA VAL A 803 -7.49 -6.49 15.68
C VAL A 803 -7.61 -5.79 17.02
N ALA A 804 -6.50 -5.67 17.75
CA ALA A 804 -6.46 -4.95 19.02
C ALA A 804 -5.16 -4.16 19.15
N ASN A 805 -5.23 -2.98 19.74
CA ASN A 805 -4.07 -2.14 19.99
C ASN A 805 -4.14 -1.63 21.44
N LEU A 806 -3.03 -1.72 22.15
CA LEU A 806 -2.87 -1.18 23.49
C LEU A 806 -1.63 -0.30 23.51
N THR A 807 -1.79 0.94 23.92
CA THR A 807 -0.66 1.84 24.20
C THR A 807 -0.76 2.32 25.64
N VAL A 808 0.30 2.12 26.40
CA VAL A 808 0.47 2.70 27.72
C VAL A 808 1.59 3.72 27.67
N TYR A 809 1.37 4.88 28.25
CA TYR A 809 2.35 5.95 28.24
C TYR A 809 2.47 6.64 29.61
N TYR A 810 3.62 7.28 29.81
CA TYR A 810 3.87 8.21 30.89
C TYR A 810 4.49 9.48 30.31
N GLU A 811 3.96 10.65 30.70
CA GLU A 811 4.47 11.93 30.26
C GLU A 811 4.31 12.97 31.37
N LYS A 812 5.43 13.44 31.94
CA LYS A 812 5.47 14.47 32.98
C LYS A 812 6.83 15.15 33.04
N ASN A 813 6.86 16.46 33.21
CA ASN A 813 8.08 17.27 33.43
C ASN A 813 9.16 17.03 32.34
N GLY A 814 8.76 16.97 31.07
CA GLY A 814 9.66 16.74 29.94
C GLY A 814 9.98 15.27 29.68
N PHE A 815 9.86 14.39 30.67
CA PHE A 815 10.07 12.94 30.47
C PHE A 815 8.85 12.30 29.82
N SER A 816 9.08 11.44 28.81
CA SER A 816 8.06 10.67 28.12
C SER A 816 8.50 9.21 27.94
N PHE A 817 7.57 8.31 28.14
CA PHE A 817 7.73 6.88 27.87
C PHE A 817 6.45 6.36 27.22
N ARG A 818 6.58 5.45 26.26
CA ARG A 818 5.46 4.78 25.62
C ARG A 818 5.83 3.34 25.26
N ILE A 819 4.90 2.42 25.50
CA ILE A 819 4.93 1.06 24.99
C ILE A 819 3.59 0.76 24.29
N SER A 820 3.65 0.13 23.14
CA SER A 820 2.47 -0.16 22.33
C SER A 820 2.53 -1.58 21.81
N ASP A 821 1.43 -2.33 21.97
CA ASP A 821 1.22 -3.64 21.36
C ASP A 821 0.15 -3.54 20.28
N ARG A 822 0.43 -4.08 19.10
CA ARG A 822 -0.48 -4.18 17.96
C ARG A 822 -0.71 -5.64 17.62
N TYR A 823 -1.88 -6.15 17.98
CA TYR A 823 -2.31 -7.52 17.72
C TYR A 823 -3.19 -7.60 16.47
N ARG A 824 -2.95 -8.60 15.65
CA ARG A 824 -3.75 -8.97 14.50
C ARG A 824 -3.93 -10.47 14.43
N SER A 825 -5.17 -10.95 14.32
CA SER A 825 -5.44 -12.38 14.16
C SER A 825 -5.08 -12.88 12.75
N LYS A 826 -4.92 -14.19 12.60
CA LYS A 826 -4.65 -14.83 11.29
C LYS A 826 -5.69 -14.44 10.23
N PHE A 827 -5.26 -14.37 8.97
CA PHE A 827 -6.11 -14.00 7.84
C PHE A 827 -5.61 -14.62 6.53
N LEU A 828 -6.50 -14.69 5.53
CA LEU A 828 -6.12 -15.03 4.17
C LEU A 828 -5.54 -13.78 3.51
N GLY A 829 -4.23 -13.72 3.37
CA GLY A 829 -3.52 -12.59 2.75
C GLY A 829 -3.28 -12.81 1.27
N GLU A 830 -3.25 -11.72 0.50
CA GLU A 830 -2.64 -11.68 -0.82
C GLU A 830 -1.15 -11.36 -0.62
N VAL A 831 -0.29 -12.31 -0.90
CA VAL A 831 1.15 -12.18 -0.69
C VAL A 831 1.88 -12.26 -2.03
N THR A 832 2.93 -11.47 -2.18
CA THR A 832 3.81 -11.57 -3.33
C THR A 832 4.66 -12.82 -3.18
N GLY A 833 4.46 -13.76 -4.09
CA GLY A 833 5.23 -14.99 -4.16
C GLY A 833 6.56 -14.78 -4.89
N PHE A 834 7.28 -15.88 -5.05
CA PHE A 834 8.47 -15.94 -5.88
C PHE A 834 8.14 -15.52 -7.33
N GLY A 835 8.98 -14.69 -7.95
CA GLY A 835 8.74 -14.17 -9.30
C GLY A 835 7.69 -13.05 -9.38
N ASN A 836 7.41 -12.34 -8.27
CA ASN A 836 6.42 -11.28 -8.16
C ASN A 836 4.96 -11.70 -8.44
N GLY A 837 4.68 -12.99 -8.55
CA GLY A 837 3.31 -13.51 -8.64
C GLY A 837 2.56 -13.29 -7.33
N ARG A 838 1.29 -12.86 -7.41
CA ARG A 838 0.41 -12.73 -6.24
C ARG A 838 -0.30 -14.04 -5.96
N ASN A 839 -0.27 -14.46 -4.70
CA ASN A 839 -0.91 -15.69 -4.24
C ASN A 839 -1.69 -15.44 -2.96
N TYR A 840 -2.81 -16.14 -2.80
CA TYR A 840 -3.54 -16.17 -1.54
C TYR A 840 -2.92 -17.21 -0.61
N ARG A 841 -2.51 -16.78 0.58
CA ARG A 841 -1.95 -17.64 1.62
C ARG A 841 -2.48 -17.26 2.98
N MET A 842 -2.56 -18.22 3.89
CA MET A 842 -2.86 -17.90 5.27
C MET A 842 -1.66 -17.19 5.88
N VAL A 843 -1.90 -16.01 6.44
CA VAL A 843 -0.94 -15.25 7.26
C VAL A 843 -1.20 -15.59 8.72
N LYS A 844 -0.15 -15.93 9.47
CA LYS A 844 -0.24 -16.17 10.92
C LYS A 844 -0.61 -14.87 11.63
N GLY A 845 -1.33 -14.98 12.75
CA GLY A 845 -1.56 -13.82 13.62
C GLY A 845 -0.26 -13.31 14.22
N GLU A 846 -0.15 -12.01 14.40
CA GLU A 846 1.04 -11.35 14.91
C GLU A 846 0.69 -10.39 16.05
N SER A 847 1.67 -10.19 16.98
CA SER A 847 1.62 -9.20 18.05
C SER A 847 2.95 -8.45 18.06
N VAL A 848 2.93 -7.21 17.62
CA VAL A 848 4.14 -6.40 17.44
C VAL A 848 4.20 -5.33 18.50
N VAL A 849 5.24 -5.41 19.33
CA VAL A 849 5.47 -4.47 20.43
C VAL A 849 6.52 -3.44 20.05
N ASP A 850 6.20 -2.16 20.22
CA ASP A 850 7.13 -1.04 20.05
C ASP A 850 7.26 -0.26 21.36
N SER A 851 8.43 0.32 21.61
CA SER A 851 8.68 1.13 22.80
C SER A 851 9.47 2.39 22.45
N GLN A 852 9.20 3.45 23.21
CA GLN A 852 9.86 4.75 23.05
C GLN A 852 10.07 5.39 24.42
N ILE A 853 11.24 6.01 24.62
CA ILE A 853 11.56 6.87 25.76
C ILE A 853 12.12 8.17 25.27
N GLY A 854 11.79 9.27 25.88
CA GLY A 854 12.26 10.60 25.50
C GLY A 854 12.34 11.57 26.66
N TYR A 855 13.09 12.63 26.43
CA TYR A 855 13.15 13.77 27.34
C TYR A 855 13.18 15.07 26.53
N THR A 856 12.29 16.00 26.87
CA THR A 856 12.23 17.34 26.27
C THR A 856 12.64 18.37 27.34
N PHE A 857 13.63 19.19 27.03
CA PHE A 857 14.08 20.28 27.89
C PHE A 857 13.10 21.45 27.73
N ASN A 858 12.36 21.76 28.77
CA ASN A 858 11.32 22.81 28.77
C ASN A 858 11.83 24.16 29.24
N ASP A 859 13.06 24.22 29.75
CA ASP A 859 13.69 25.42 30.26
C ASP A 859 15.23 25.36 30.16
N GLY A 860 15.89 26.50 30.42
CA GLY A 860 17.35 26.62 30.44
C GLY A 860 18.01 26.67 29.06
N PRO A 861 19.36 26.49 28.99
CA PRO A 861 20.11 26.62 27.72
C PRO A 861 19.79 25.62 26.66
N MET A 862 19.08 24.53 27.00
CA MET A 862 18.66 23.46 26.09
C MET A 862 17.15 23.47 25.85
N GLU A 863 16.46 24.55 26.21
CA GLU A 863 15.01 24.68 25.93
C GLU A 863 14.71 24.43 24.45
N GLY A 864 13.67 23.64 24.18
CA GLY A 864 13.31 23.21 22.83
C GLY A 864 14.05 21.97 22.31
N LEU A 865 15.12 21.50 22.99
CA LEU A 865 15.80 20.24 22.66
C LEU A 865 15.00 19.05 23.19
N SER A 866 14.80 18.05 22.34
CA SER A 866 14.25 16.74 22.72
C SER A 866 15.23 15.62 22.36
N VAL A 867 15.43 14.66 23.25
CA VAL A 867 16.21 13.44 23.02
C VAL A 867 15.25 12.27 23.01
N LEU A 868 15.41 11.33 22.09
CA LEU A 868 14.52 10.19 21.88
C LEU A 868 15.33 8.92 21.69
N ALA A 869 14.89 7.83 22.32
CA ALA A 869 15.27 6.46 21.97
C ALA A 869 14.02 5.62 21.70
N GLN A 870 14.03 4.82 20.65
CA GLN A 870 12.90 4.01 20.20
C GLN A 870 13.36 2.63 19.79
N VAL A 871 12.54 1.62 20.04
CA VAL A 871 12.72 0.24 19.58
C VAL A 871 11.43 -0.20 18.90
N ASN A 872 11.52 -0.61 17.65
CA ASN A 872 10.43 -1.24 16.92
C ASN A 872 10.60 -2.75 16.92
N ASN A 873 9.46 -3.47 16.96
CA ASN A 873 9.43 -4.93 17.04
C ASN A 873 10.23 -5.48 18.24
N LEU A 874 10.01 -4.94 19.42
CA LEU A 874 10.75 -5.27 20.66
C LEU A 874 10.78 -6.78 20.95
N THR A 875 9.73 -7.50 20.61
CA THR A 875 9.57 -8.95 20.82
C THR A 875 10.19 -9.81 19.74
N ASP A 876 10.76 -9.21 18.66
CA ASP A 876 11.29 -9.91 17.48
C ASP A 876 10.24 -10.82 16.82
N GLU A 877 9.00 -10.32 16.70
CA GLU A 877 7.89 -11.06 16.11
C GLU A 877 8.16 -11.32 14.61
N PRO A 878 8.15 -12.56 14.14
CA PRO A 878 8.38 -12.89 12.74
C PRO A 878 7.08 -12.77 11.92
N PHE A 879 7.24 -12.57 10.61
CA PHE A 879 6.14 -12.71 9.66
C PHE A 879 6.11 -14.13 9.08
N THR A 880 4.96 -14.81 9.13
CA THR A 880 4.83 -16.21 8.68
C THR A 880 3.59 -16.41 7.82
N THR A 881 3.76 -17.09 6.68
CA THR A 881 2.64 -17.58 5.86
C THR A 881 2.64 -19.09 5.76
N TYR A 882 1.47 -19.70 5.59
CA TYR A 882 1.30 -21.13 5.50
C TYR A 882 0.14 -21.51 4.55
N GLN A 883 0.13 -22.73 4.07
CA GLN A 883 -0.91 -23.25 3.16
C GLN A 883 -1.85 -24.24 3.86
N ASN A 884 -2.98 -24.54 3.21
CA ASN A 884 -3.98 -25.54 3.58
C ASN A 884 -4.54 -25.38 5.00
N ASN A 885 -4.46 -24.16 5.57
CA ASN A 885 -4.84 -23.87 6.96
C ASN A 885 -4.10 -24.72 8.02
N ASP A 886 -2.96 -25.32 7.65
CA ASP A 886 -2.07 -26.07 8.51
C ASP A 886 -0.78 -25.28 8.76
N GLN A 887 -0.60 -24.80 10.00
CA GLN A 887 0.55 -23.96 10.38
C GLN A 887 1.91 -24.67 10.26
N ARG A 888 1.94 -26.00 10.16
CA ARG A 888 3.17 -26.78 9.93
C ARG A 888 3.63 -26.65 8.46
N GLN A 889 2.72 -26.36 7.54
CA GLN A 889 3.00 -26.19 6.12
C GLN A 889 3.43 -24.75 5.83
N VAL A 890 4.50 -24.29 6.48
CA VAL A 890 5.05 -22.94 6.33
C VAL A 890 5.58 -22.74 4.92
N ILE A 891 5.09 -21.71 4.25
CA ILE A 891 5.52 -21.32 2.92
C ILE A 891 6.57 -20.22 2.99
N ASP A 892 6.33 -19.19 3.79
CA ASP A 892 7.29 -18.10 3.95
C ASP A 892 7.41 -17.75 5.44
N TYR A 893 8.64 -17.69 5.94
CA TYR A 893 8.97 -17.24 7.28
C TYR A 893 10.03 -16.15 7.16
N GLN A 894 9.82 -15.02 7.82
CA GLN A 894 10.71 -13.87 7.78
C GLN A 894 10.96 -13.40 9.20
N ARG A 895 12.21 -13.49 9.65
CA ARG A 895 12.68 -12.85 10.88
C ARG A 895 13.48 -11.62 10.49
N TYR A 896 12.99 -10.43 10.86
CA TYR A 896 13.59 -9.14 10.47
C TYR A 896 14.16 -8.36 11.66
N GLY A 897 14.16 -8.94 12.86
CA GLY A 897 14.82 -8.40 14.03
C GLY A 897 14.14 -7.16 14.61
N ARG A 898 14.89 -6.48 15.47
CA ARG A 898 14.51 -5.23 16.11
C ARG A 898 15.19 -4.06 15.42
N THR A 899 14.46 -2.96 15.30
CA THR A 899 15.04 -1.71 14.79
C THR A 899 15.12 -0.70 15.93
N TYR A 900 16.33 -0.22 16.20
CA TYR A 900 16.62 0.79 17.21
C TYR A 900 16.83 2.13 16.57
N LEU A 901 16.32 3.20 17.19
CA LEU A 901 16.53 4.59 16.78
C LEU A 901 16.93 5.44 17.99
N ILE A 902 17.92 6.27 17.80
CA ILE A 902 18.27 7.35 18.75
C ILE A 902 18.19 8.66 17.98
N GLY A 903 17.57 9.68 18.57
CA GLY A 903 17.35 10.95 17.88
C GLY A 903 17.37 12.17 18.77
N LEU A 904 17.64 13.28 18.11
CA LEU A 904 17.58 14.62 18.63
C LEU A 904 16.59 15.41 17.78
N ASN A 905 15.77 16.23 18.42
CA ASN A 905 14.92 17.21 17.76
C ASN A 905 15.07 18.55 18.49
N TYR A 906 15.28 19.61 17.74
CA TYR A 906 15.42 20.95 18.29
C TYR A 906 14.41 21.89 17.64
N LYS A 907 13.69 22.63 18.46
CA LYS A 907 12.67 23.59 18.04
C LYS A 907 13.04 24.99 18.53
N PHE A 908 13.14 25.91 17.57
CA PHE A 908 13.42 27.30 17.79
C PHE A 908 12.16 28.16 17.97
#